data_acbdbeeeca59c191e6ab0c1212d770f1
#
_entry.id   acbdbeeeca59c191e6ab0c1212d770f1
#
_cell.length_a   1.000
_cell.length_b   1.000
_cell.length_c   1.000
_cell.angle_alpha   90.00
_cell.angle_beta   90.00
_cell.angle_gamma   90.00
#
_symmetry.space_group_name_H-M   'P 1'
#
loop_
_entity.id
_entity.type
_entity.pdbx_description
1 polymer ?
#
loop_
_entity_poly.entity_id
_entity_poly.type
_entity_poly.pdbx_seq_one_letter_code
_entity_poly.pdbx_strand_id
1 'polypeptide(L)'
;MSRLLFRAGLLLCLLFLIPNPSQSAVSSIDLGSEWLKVAVVNLKPGQSPISIAINEMSKRKSPVLVAFQGGNRLIGEEAAGLVARYPNKVYSQVRDLIGKPLNYVKKYLDSMYLPFDIVEDSRGVAGIKIDDGVTVYSAEELAAMVLSYALNLAGFHSKAPIKDAVITVPPFFGQAERKGLLQAAQLAGINVLSLVNEHSGAALQYGIDKDFSNGSRHVIFYDMGSSSTYAALVYFSAYNAKQYGKTVSINQFQVKDVRWDPELGGQNMELRLVEYFADEFNNQVGNGVDVRKYPKAMAKLKKQVKRTKEILSANTMAPISVESLHDDRDFRSTITREKFEELCEDLWEKSLIPVKEVLKHSGLKVDEIHAVELIGGATRVPKLQAKLQEFLGRKDLDKHLDADEAIVLGAALHAANLSDGIKLNRKLGMVDGSPYGFVIELDGPDLLKDESTRQLLVQRMKKVPSKMFRSIIHKKDFEVSLAYENEELLPPGVPSLTFAQYAVSGLTDASEKYSSRNLSSPIKANLHFSLSRSGIFSLDRADAVIEISEWVEVPKKNLTLENSTSASPNKSVETGTQNTSEETNDNVNIDGGISDTSNSSVNDQSSTDLGTEKKLKKRTFRIPLKIVEKTVGPGMSLSKESLVEAKQKLKVLDKKDAERRRTAELKNDLEGYVYATREKLESSEEFEKISTSQERQSIIEKLDEVQEWLYTDGEDASATEFQERLDLLKSIGDPIFFRFNELTARPAASKQARRYLGELQQIVRGWETNKSWLRKDRIDEVLNDAEKVKTWLDEKEAEQKKTSGFRTPAFTSDEVYGKVFDLQDKVTTINRIPKPKPKVEKPIKNETENGGAKVNTSNTSSEETTSENGQTGDSDGLSGDKADSEPNVRDEL
;
A
#
# COMPACT_ATOMS: atom_id res chain seq x y z
N MET A 1 41.82 -15.47 -28.13
CA MET A 1 40.65 -16.29 -27.69
C MET A 1 40.40 -16.22 -26.18
N SER A 2 41.38 -16.40 -25.30
CA SER A 2 41.14 -16.43 -23.83
C SER A 2 40.55 -15.12 -23.23
N ARG A 3 40.96 -13.94 -23.72
CA ARG A 3 40.39 -12.63 -23.24
C ARG A 3 38.98 -12.34 -23.73
N LEU A 4 38.54 -12.95 -24.84
CA LEU A 4 37.16 -12.82 -25.32
C LEU A 4 36.19 -13.72 -24.54
N LEU A 5 36.65 -14.92 -24.20
CA LEU A 5 35.89 -15.84 -23.33
C LEU A 5 35.75 -15.33 -21.89
N PHE A 6 36.81 -14.69 -21.36
CA PHE A 6 36.74 -14.06 -20.04
C PHE A 6 35.79 -12.85 -20.00
N ARG A 7 35.77 -12.04 -21.08
CA ARG A 7 34.83 -10.93 -21.23
C ARG A 7 33.39 -11.39 -21.45
N ALA A 8 33.19 -12.48 -22.20
CA ALA A 8 31.86 -13.08 -22.36
C ALA A 8 31.35 -13.72 -21.07
N GLY A 9 32.20 -14.40 -20.29
CA GLY A 9 31.88 -14.92 -18.99
C GLY A 9 31.57 -13.83 -17.97
N LEU A 10 32.33 -12.71 -17.97
CA LEU A 10 32.07 -11.56 -17.10
C LEU A 10 30.74 -10.85 -17.47
N LEU A 11 30.42 -10.78 -18.75
CA LEU A 11 29.15 -10.21 -19.25
C LEU A 11 27.96 -11.12 -18.89
N LEU A 12 28.16 -12.45 -18.94
CA LEU A 12 27.14 -13.43 -18.51
C LEU A 12 26.93 -13.35 -17.00
N CYS A 13 28.00 -13.27 -16.21
CA CYS A 13 27.87 -13.06 -14.75
C CYS A 13 27.24 -11.71 -14.39
N LEU A 14 27.51 -10.65 -15.17
CA LEU A 14 26.85 -9.35 -15.01
C LEU A 14 25.35 -9.40 -15.39
N LEU A 15 24.96 -10.24 -16.35
CA LEU A 15 23.54 -10.49 -16.69
C LEU A 15 22.80 -11.28 -15.61
N PHE A 16 23.48 -12.15 -14.85
CA PHE A 16 22.91 -12.82 -13.67
C PHE A 16 22.90 -11.94 -12.42
N LEU A 17 23.68 -10.85 -12.40
CA LEU A 17 23.68 -9.84 -11.34
C LEU A 17 22.72 -8.67 -11.62
N ILE A 18 22.05 -8.63 -12.78
CA ILE A 18 20.91 -7.74 -12.96
C ILE A 18 19.82 -8.32 -12.05
N PRO A 19 19.46 -7.66 -10.92
CA PRO A 19 18.32 -8.10 -10.14
C PRO A 19 17.15 -8.19 -11.12
N ASN A 20 16.50 -9.34 -11.17
CA ASN A 20 15.20 -9.44 -11.84
C ASN A 20 14.44 -8.17 -11.46
N PRO A 21 13.82 -7.43 -12.41
CA PRO A 21 13.05 -6.27 -12.05
C PRO A 21 12.08 -6.74 -10.98
N SER A 22 12.35 -6.35 -9.73
CA SER A 22 11.50 -6.72 -8.61
C SER A 22 10.13 -6.22 -9.03
N GLN A 23 9.17 -7.12 -9.19
CA GLN A 23 7.80 -6.72 -9.46
C GLN A 23 7.45 -5.77 -8.33
N SER A 24 7.31 -4.49 -8.66
CA SER A 24 6.98 -3.44 -7.68
C SER A 24 5.59 -3.76 -7.17
N ALA A 25 5.50 -4.43 -6.03
CA ALA A 25 4.25 -4.61 -5.34
C ALA A 25 4.05 -3.42 -4.41
N VAL A 26 2.85 -2.86 -4.41
CA VAL A 26 2.45 -1.79 -3.49
C VAL A 26 1.23 -2.24 -2.71
N SER A 27 1.01 -1.63 -1.55
CA SER A 27 -0.14 -1.95 -0.71
C SER A 27 -1.02 -0.74 -0.43
N SER A 28 -2.21 -1.01 0.03
CA SER A 28 -3.05 -0.06 0.73
C SER A 28 -3.44 -0.62 2.09
N ILE A 29 -3.54 0.27 3.05
CA ILE A 29 -3.87 -0.07 4.43
C ILE A 29 -5.07 0.79 4.85
N ASP A 30 -6.16 0.15 5.20
CA ASP A 30 -7.31 0.77 5.85
C ASP A 30 -7.22 0.47 7.35
N LEU A 31 -6.67 1.44 8.09
CA LEU A 31 -6.56 1.39 9.54
C LEU A 31 -7.84 1.97 10.14
N GLY A 32 -8.86 1.14 10.31
CA GLY A 32 -10.10 1.52 10.99
C GLY A 32 -9.95 1.58 12.51
N SER A 33 -10.98 2.05 13.22
CA SER A 33 -10.99 2.09 14.70
C SER A 33 -10.93 0.69 15.31
N GLU A 34 -11.62 -0.27 14.71
CA GLU A 34 -11.74 -1.64 15.20
C GLU A 34 -11.12 -2.68 14.27
N TRP A 35 -11.16 -2.44 12.96
CA TRP A 35 -10.73 -3.40 11.96
C TRP A 35 -9.68 -2.82 11.01
N LEU A 36 -8.60 -3.57 10.86
CA LEU A 36 -7.57 -3.37 9.85
C LEU A 36 -7.91 -4.18 8.59
N LYS A 37 -7.81 -3.59 7.41
CA LYS A 37 -7.84 -4.29 6.13
C LYS A 37 -6.63 -3.88 5.30
N VAL A 38 -6.09 -4.83 4.57
CA VAL A 38 -4.89 -4.62 3.75
C VAL A 38 -5.15 -5.16 2.35
N ALA A 39 -4.90 -4.35 1.33
CA ALA A 39 -4.93 -4.83 -0.04
C ALA A 39 -3.55 -4.69 -0.69
N VAL A 40 -3.26 -5.61 -1.58
CA VAL A 40 -1.99 -5.69 -2.30
C VAL A 40 -2.25 -5.56 -3.78
N VAL A 41 -1.45 -4.74 -4.45
CA VAL A 41 -1.39 -4.65 -5.90
C VAL A 41 -0.20 -5.46 -6.39
N ASN A 42 -0.47 -6.52 -7.12
CA ASN A 42 0.56 -7.40 -7.68
C ASN A 42 0.13 -7.87 -9.07
N LEU A 43 0.90 -7.49 -10.08
CA LEU A 43 0.63 -7.84 -11.47
C LEU A 43 1.13 -9.26 -11.79
N LYS A 44 0.36 -10.28 -11.41
CA LYS A 44 0.64 -11.66 -11.80
C LYS A 44 -0.28 -12.08 -12.95
N PRO A 45 0.24 -12.72 -14.01
CA PRO A 45 -0.59 -13.23 -15.11
C PRO A 45 -1.67 -14.19 -14.59
N GLY A 46 -2.92 -13.99 -15.02
CA GLY A 46 -4.04 -14.86 -14.66
C GLY A 46 -4.65 -14.63 -13.27
N GLN A 47 -4.20 -13.62 -12.52
CA GLN A 47 -4.77 -13.25 -11.22
C GLN A 47 -5.33 -11.83 -11.24
N SER A 48 -6.26 -11.54 -10.32
CA SER A 48 -6.71 -10.16 -10.10
C SER A 48 -5.51 -9.30 -9.70
N PRO A 49 -5.32 -8.12 -10.32
CA PRO A 49 -4.20 -7.23 -9.99
C PRO A 49 -4.28 -6.68 -8.57
N ILE A 50 -5.46 -6.66 -7.95
CA ILE A 50 -5.68 -6.19 -6.59
C ILE A 50 -6.40 -7.29 -5.80
N SER A 51 -5.88 -7.60 -4.62
CA SER A 51 -6.45 -8.61 -3.73
C SER A 51 -6.28 -8.21 -2.26
N ILE A 52 -7.23 -8.65 -1.44
CA ILE A 52 -7.15 -8.48 0.02
C ILE A 52 -6.15 -9.48 0.60
N ALA A 53 -5.23 -9.00 1.42
CA ALA A 53 -4.36 -9.85 2.21
C ALA A 53 -5.15 -10.45 3.38
N ILE A 54 -5.13 -11.75 3.50
CA ILE A 54 -5.76 -12.49 4.60
C ILE A 54 -4.79 -12.61 5.78
N ASN A 55 -5.33 -12.66 6.99
CA ASN A 55 -4.54 -12.88 8.20
C ASN A 55 -4.29 -14.37 8.47
N GLU A 56 -3.62 -14.68 9.57
CA GLU A 56 -3.27 -16.03 10.04
C GLU A 56 -4.49 -16.95 10.28
N MET A 57 -5.66 -16.34 10.53
CA MET A 57 -6.93 -17.06 10.67
C MET A 57 -7.73 -17.09 9.35
N SER A 58 -7.08 -16.85 8.22
CA SER A 58 -7.69 -16.78 6.88
C SER A 58 -8.84 -15.74 6.76
N LYS A 59 -8.87 -14.72 7.64
CA LYS A 59 -9.86 -13.65 7.61
C LYS A 59 -9.35 -12.48 6.78
N ARG A 60 -10.29 -11.80 6.12
CA ARG A 60 -10.03 -10.64 5.24
C ARG A 60 -9.90 -9.31 6.00
N LYS A 61 -10.09 -9.30 7.30
CA LYS A 61 -9.89 -8.19 8.23
C LYS A 61 -9.33 -8.69 9.55
N SER A 62 -8.50 -7.88 10.19
CA SER A 62 -7.86 -8.19 11.47
C SER A 62 -8.28 -7.18 12.54
N PRO A 63 -8.43 -7.59 13.81
CA PRO A 63 -8.70 -6.66 14.90
C PRO A 63 -7.56 -5.63 15.07
N VAL A 64 -7.89 -4.37 15.29
CA VAL A 64 -6.91 -3.31 15.65
C VAL A 64 -6.67 -3.36 17.16
N LEU A 65 -5.91 -4.35 17.58
CA LEU A 65 -5.58 -4.62 18.97
C LEU A 65 -4.09 -4.86 19.14
N VAL A 66 -3.55 -4.32 20.23
CA VAL A 66 -2.18 -4.59 20.71
C VAL A 66 -2.28 -5.05 22.14
N ALA A 67 -1.60 -6.12 22.51
CA ALA A 67 -1.56 -6.59 23.88
C ALA A 67 -0.12 -6.88 24.32
N PHE A 68 0.12 -6.76 25.63
CA PHE A 68 1.38 -7.15 26.24
C PHE A 68 1.11 -8.16 27.35
N GLN A 69 1.75 -9.33 27.25
CA GLN A 69 1.63 -10.39 28.26
C GLN A 69 2.94 -11.14 28.40
N GLY A 70 3.43 -11.27 29.63
CA GLY A 70 4.70 -11.99 29.90
C GLY A 70 5.90 -11.40 29.16
N GLY A 71 5.90 -10.07 28.91
CA GLY A 71 6.95 -9.39 28.14
C GLY A 71 6.88 -9.61 26.62
N ASN A 72 5.86 -10.31 26.13
CA ASN A 72 5.59 -10.52 24.71
C ASN A 72 4.54 -9.53 24.20
N ARG A 73 4.71 -9.06 22.97
CA ARG A 73 3.72 -8.28 22.22
C ARG A 73 2.86 -9.21 21.40
N LEU A 74 1.53 -9.02 21.45
CA LEU A 74 0.55 -9.74 20.66
C LEU A 74 -0.26 -8.72 19.86
N ILE A 75 -0.60 -9.03 18.62
CA ILE A 75 -1.32 -8.11 17.72
C ILE A 75 -2.45 -8.88 17.02
N GLY A 76 -3.54 -8.16 16.69
CA GLY A 76 -4.62 -8.72 15.89
C GLY A 76 -5.38 -9.84 16.60
N GLU A 77 -5.50 -11.00 15.99
CA GLU A 77 -6.27 -12.14 16.53
C GLU A 77 -5.67 -12.71 17.82
N GLU A 78 -4.34 -12.72 17.94
CA GLU A 78 -3.67 -13.15 19.18
C GLU A 78 -4.06 -12.24 20.36
N ALA A 79 -4.06 -10.92 20.15
CA ALA A 79 -4.49 -9.96 21.16
C ALA A 79 -5.99 -10.09 21.49
N ALA A 80 -6.84 -10.36 20.49
CA ALA A 80 -8.28 -10.55 20.66
C ALA A 80 -8.63 -11.71 21.61
N GLY A 81 -7.79 -12.74 21.65
CA GLY A 81 -7.91 -13.86 22.60
C GLY A 81 -7.79 -13.45 24.07
N LEU A 82 -7.12 -12.32 24.35
CA LEU A 82 -6.86 -11.83 25.70
C LEU A 82 -7.89 -10.84 26.22
N VAL A 83 -8.72 -10.22 25.38
CA VAL A 83 -9.64 -9.12 25.74
C VAL A 83 -10.51 -9.45 26.96
N ALA A 84 -11.10 -10.63 26.99
CA ALA A 84 -11.98 -11.02 28.09
C ALA A 84 -11.24 -11.44 29.38
N ARG A 85 -9.99 -11.93 29.25
CA ARG A 85 -9.19 -12.42 30.38
C ARG A 85 -8.38 -11.31 31.04
N TYR A 86 -7.78 -10.44 30.22
CA TYR A 86 -6.84 -9.39 30.64
C TYR A 86 -7.14 -8.05 29.95
N PRO A 87 -8.34 -7.46 30.15
CA PRO A 87 -8.76 -6.25 29.43
C PRO A 87 -7.85 -5.03 29.65
N ASN A 88 -7.16 -4.97 30.78
CA ASN A 88 -6.19 -3.92 31.10
C ASN A 88 -4.84 -4.08 30.36
N LYS A 89 -4.59 -5.23 29.72
CA LYS A 89 -3.38 -5.51 28.94
C LYS A 89 -3.62 -5.47 27.43
N VAL A 90 -4.82 -5.19 26.98
CA VAL A 90 -5.22 -5.18 25.57
C VAL A 90 -5.68 -3.79 25.17
N TYR A 91 -4.93 -3.15 24.31
CA TYR A 91 -5.12 -1.76 23.88
C TYR A 91 -5.81 -1.73 22.51
N SER A 92 -6.98 -1.12 22.49
CA SER A 92 -7.81 -0.88 21.30
C SER A 92 -7.87 0.59 20.95
N GLN A 93 -8.51 0.94 19.82
CA GLN A 93 -8.74 2.32 19.36
C GLN A 93 -7.45 3.11 19.12
N VAL A 94 -6.32 2.44 18.89
CA VAL A 94 -4.99 3.05 18.82
C VAL A 94 -4.90 4.16 17.76
N ARG A 95 -5.64 4.03 16.65
CA ARG A 95 -5.74 5.07 15.61
C ARG A 95 -6.38 6.35 16.15
N ASP A 96 -7.46 6.20 16.92
CA ASP A 96 -8.29 7.33 17.35
C ASP A 96 -7.68 8.09 18.54
N LEU A 97 -6.59 7.56 19.13
CA LEU A 97 -5.81 8.20 20.19
C LEU A 97 -4.69 9.10 19.65
N ILE A 98 -4.31 8.97 18.36
CA ILE A 98 -3.22 9.72 17.75
C ILE A 98 -3.49 11.23 17.82
N GLY A 99 -2.54 12.00 18.38
CA GLY A 99 -2.61 13.45 18.44
C GLY A 99 -3.69 14.00 19.38
N LYS A 100 -4.24 13.19 20.28
CA LYS A 100 -5.33 13.58 21.19
C LYS A 100 -4.82 14.02 22.56
N PRO A 101 -5.34 15.15 23.10
CA PRO A 101 -5.01 15.58 24.45
C PRO A 101 -5.46 14.58 25.51
N LEU A 102 -4.71 14.51 26.64
CA LEU A 102 -5.00 13.58 27.73
C LEU A 102 -6.44 13.63 28.22
N ASN A 103 -6.96 14.85 28.42
CA ASN A 103 -8.33 15.03 28.95
C ASN A 103 -9.41 14.47 28.02
N TYR A 104 -9.24 14.62 26.72
CA TYR A 104 -10.15 14.04 25.74
C TYR A 104 -10.09 12.51 25.75
N VAL A 105 -8.86 11.95 25.74
CA VAL A 105 -8.67 10.50 25.77
C VAL A 105 -9.25 9.89 27.04
N LYS A 106 -9.03 10.51 28.19
CA LYS A 106 -9.58 10.03 29.47
C LYS A 106 -11.12 9.92 29.41
N LYS A 107 -11.79 11.00 29.00
CA LYS A 107 -13.26 11.00 28.86
C LYS A 107 -13.74 9.93 27.87
N TYR A 108 -13.02 9.75 26.76
CA TYR A 108 -13.34 8.74 25.76
C TYR A 108 -13.19 7.32 26.33
N LEU A 109 -12.07 7.00 26.99
CA LEU A 109 -11.84 5.67 27.59
C LEU A 109 -12.89 5.34 28.66
N ASP A 110 -13.23 6.31 29.51
CA ASP A 110 -14.26 6.16 30.55
C ASP A 110 -15.64 5.85 29.92
N SER A 111 -16.03 6.58 28.85
CA SER A 111 -17.30 6.38 28.16
C SER A 111 -17.39 5.03 27.46
N MET A 112 -16.24 4.47 27.05
CA MET A 112 -16.14 3.19 26.36
C MET A 112 -15.81 2.00 27.29
N TYR A 113 -15.73 2.22 28.61
CA TYR A 113 -15.30 1.19 29.58
C TYR A 113 -14.00 0.51 29.17
N LEU A 114 -12.99 1.30 28.82
CA LEU A 114 -11.65 0.82 28.47
C LEU A 114 -10.68 1.09 29.62
N PRO A 115 -10.15 0.05 30.29
CA PRO A 115 -9.38 0.19 31.53
C PRO A 115 -7.90 0.42 31.25
N PHE A 116 -7.54 1.42 30.42
CA PHE A 116 -6.17 1.74 30.10
C PHE A 116 -5.59 2.75 31.08
N ASP A 117 -4.36 2.54 31.52
CA ASP A 117 -3.58 3.53 32.24
C ASP A 117 -2.94 4.50 31.25
N ILE A 118 -3.27 5.80 31.39
CA ILE A 118 -2.77 6.85 30.52
C ILE A 118 -2.00 7.91 31.30
N VAL A 119 -0.99 8.48 30.63
CA VAL A 119 -0.13 9.55 31.16
C VAL A 119 0.00 10.64 30.11
N GLU A 120 0.30 11.86 30.56
CA GLU A 120 0.55 12.98 29.66
C GLU A 120 2.03 12.98 29.21
N ASP A 121 2.25 13.12 27.89
CA ASP A 121 3.58 13.32 27.35
C ASP A 121 3.97 14.83 27.31
N SER A 122 5.19 15.14 26.89
CA SER A 122 5.69 16.53 26.80
C SER A 122 4.91 17.42 25.82
N ARG A 123 4.07 16.84 24.97
CA ARG A 123 3.21 17.52 23.98
C ARG A 123 1.79 17.77 24.52
N GLY A 124 1.48 17.29 25.73
CA GLY A 124 0.10 17.30 26.24
C GLY A 124 -0.79 16.21 25.63
N VAL A 125 -0.19 15.22 24.96
CA VAL A 125 -0.87 14.10 24.30
C VAL A 125 -0.89 12.88 25.24
N ALA A 126 -1.92 12.05 25.12
CA ALA A 126 -2.02 10.82 25.91
C ALA A 126 -1.00 9.77 25.47
N GLY A 127 -0.15 9.35 26.39
CA GLY A 127 0.65 8.14 26.30
C GLY A 127 -0.03 7.00 27.06
N ILE A 128 0.18 5.76 26.65
CA ILE A 128 -0.39 4.57 27.26
C ILE A 128 0.70 3.87 28.07
N LYS A 129 0.42 3.73 29.38
CA LYS A 129 1.28 3.01 30.31
C LYS A 129 0.89 1.55 30.31
N ILE A 130 1.86 0.66 30.03
CA ILE A 130 1.59 -0.78 30.00
C ILE A 130 1.70 -1.42 31.39
N ASP A 131 1.31 -2.67 31.49
CA ASP A 131 1.16 -3.45 32.71
C ASP A 131 2.46 -3.63 33.55
N ASP A 132 3.63 -3.38 32.99
CA ASP A 132 4.89 -3.38 33.76
C ASP A 132 5.03 -2.15 34.69
N GLY A 133 4.11 -1.20 34.60
CA GLY A 133 4.02 0.00 35.42
C GLY A 133 5.12 1.03 35.15
N VAL A 134 6.00 0.79 34.18
CA VAL A 134 7.18 1.62 33.86
C VAL A 134 7.18 2.06 32.40
N THR A 135 6.88 1.15 31.46
CA THR A 135 6.95 1.41 30.02
C THR A 135 5.73 2.20 29.57
N VAL A 136 5.98 3.29 28.85
CA VAL A 136 4.96 4.13 28.21
C VAL A 136 5.17 4.08 26.71
N TYR A 137 4.09 3.86 25.96
CA TYR A 137 4.05 3.99 24.51
C TYR A 137 3.17 5.16 24.11
N SER A 138 3.60 5.94 23.12
CA SER A 138 2.74 6.91 22.46
C SER A 138 1.70 6.20 21.59
N ALA A 139 0.60 6.89 21.25
CA ALA A 139 -0.38 6.36 20.30
C ALA A 139 0.25 6.06 18.94
N GLU A 140 1.23 6.87 18.51
CA GLU A 140 2.01 6.66 17.29
C GLU A 140 2.81 5.36 17.33
N GLU A 141 3.42 5.00 18.48
CA GLU A 141 4.14 3.73 18.63
C GLU A 141 3.20 2.52 18.57
N LEU A 142 2.03 2.58 19.24
CA LEU A 142 1.04 1.50 19.15
C LEU A 142 0.45 1.36 17.74
N ALA A 143 0.15 2.47 17.09
CA ALA A 143 -0.29 2.46 15.68
C ALA A 143 0.80 1.90 14.75
N ALA A 144 2.08 2.21 15.02
CA ALA A 144 3.21 1.65 14.27
C ALA A 144 3.29 0.13 14.40
N MET A 145 2.98 -0.44 15.56
CA MET A 145 2.93 -1.90 15.76
C MET A 145 1.87 -2.54 14.86
N VAL A 146 0.66 -1.95 14.80
CA VAL A 146 -0.43 -2.43 13.93
C VAL A 146 -0.09 -2.24 12.45
N LEU A 147 0.56 -1.11 12.08
CA LEU A 147 1.00 -0.87 10.71
C LEU A 147 2.12 -1.82 10.28
N SER A 148 3.04 -2.17 11.17
CA SER A 148 4.07 -3.19 10.92
C SER A 148 3.45 -4.56 10.69
N TYR A 149 2.44 -4.93 11.47
CA TYR A 149 1.64 -6.14 11.24
C TYR A 149 0.94 -6.12 9.87
N ALA A 150 0.33 -4.99 9.50
CA ALA A 150 -0.28 -4.82 8.17
C ALA A 150 0.72 -5.03 7.02
N LEU A 151 1.94 -4.48 7.18
CA LEU A 151 3.00 -4.63 6.19
C LEU A 151 3.47 -6.09 6.06
N ASN A 152 3.55 -6.81 7.18
CA ASN A 152 3.85 -8.24 7.18
C ASN A 152 2.76 -9.05 6.46
N LEU A 153 1.47 -8.79 6.71
CA LEU A 153 0.37 -9.43 5.97
C LEU A 153 0.49 -9.19 4.46
N ALA A 154 0.77 -7.95 4.07
CA ALA A 154 0.99 -7.59 2.65
C ALA A 154 2.17 -8.36 2.04
N GLY A 155 3.28 -8.46 2.76
CA GLY A 155 4.48 -9.19 2.35
C GLY A 155 4.23 -10.69 2.17
N PHE A 156 3.57 -11.32 3.13
CA PHE A 156 3.17 -12.74 3.05
C PHE A 156 2.26 -13.01 1.86
N HIS A 157 1.23 -12.17 1.68
CA HIS A 157 0.28 -12.32 0.59
C HIS A 157 0.93 -12.16 -0.79
N SER A 158 1.81 -11.18 -0.95
CA SER A 158 2.52 -10.90 -2.21
C SER A 158 3.63 -11.89 -2.50
N LYS A 159 4.15 -12.59 -1.48
CA LYS A 159 5.42 -13.34 -1.48
C LYS A 159 6.61 -12.48 -1.88
N ALA A 160 6.56 -11.18 -1.57
CA ALA A 160 7.61 -10.22 -1.84
C ALA A 160 7.60 -9.12 -0.76
N PRO A 161 8.75 -8.55 -0.40
CA PRO A 161 8.78 -7.44 0.55
C PRO A 161 8.10 -6.21 -0.05
N ILE A 162 7.16 -5.63 0.71
CA ILE A 162 6.48 -4.38 0.36
C ILE A 162 6.91 -3.30 1.34
N LYS A 163 7.14 -2.09 0.84
CA LYS A 163 7.44 -0.91 1.66
C LYS A 163 6.55 0.27 1.33
N ASP A 164 6.07 0.35 0.10
CA ASP A 164 5.25 1.46 -0.40
C ASP A 164 3.79 1.19 -0.12
N ALA A 165 3.13 2.15 0.54
CA ALA A 165 1.72 2.03 0.85
C ALA A 165 0.96 3.36 0.75
N VAL A 166 -0.33 3.26 0.44
CA VAL A 166 -1.33 4.30 0.68
C VAL A 166 -2.10 3.91 1.93
N ILE A 167 -2.30 4.86 2.84
CA ILE A 167 -3.05 4.65 4.09
C ILE A 167 -4.32 5.50 4.05
N THR A 168 -5.46 4.92 4.40
CA THR A 168 -6.73 5.64 4.46
C THR A 168 -6.87 6.41 5.77
N VAL A 169 -7.57 7.54 5.71
CA VAL A 169 -7.89 8.36 6.87
C VAL A 169 -9.33 8.83 6.83
N PRO A 170 -10.03 8.90 7.97
CA PRO A 170 -11.37 9.44 8.01
C PRO A 170 -11.35 10.96 7.71
N PRO A 171 -12.45 11.53 7.19
CA PRO A 171 -12.50 12.94 6.80
C PRO A 171 -12.25 13.92 7.95
N PHE A 172 -12.58 13.52 9.17
CA PHE A 172 -12.38 14.35 10.37
C PHE A 172 -10.95 14.33 10.94
N PHE A 173 -10.02 13.58 10.36
CA PHE A 173 -8.61 13.67 10.76
C PHE A 173 -8.04 15.03 10.36
N GLY A 174 -7.61 15.79 11.38
CA GLY A 174 -6.95 17.07 11.23
C GLY A 174 -5.45 16.93 11.06
N GLN A 175 -4.74 18.04 11.34
CA GLN A 175 -3.30 18.14 11.07
C GLN A 175 -2.47 17.30 12.06
N ALA A 176 -2.85 17.28 13.35
CA ALA A 176 -2.15 16.49 14.37
C ALA A 176 -2.23 14.99 14.09
N GLU A 177 -3.45 14.48 13.82
CA GLU A 177 -3.70 13.08 13.55
C GLU A 177 -3.00 12.61 12.27
N ARG A 178 -3.05 13.39 11.18
CA ARG A 178 -2.37 13.06 9.92
C ARG A 178 -0.85 13.03 10.09
N LYS A 179 -0.27 14.03 10.79
CA LYS A 179 1.18 14.06 11.09
C LYS A 179 1.58 12.87 11.96
N GLY A 180 0.81 12.57 13.03
CA GLY A 180 1.06 11.44 13.92
C GLY A 180 0.97 10.09 13.18
N LEU A 181 -0.01 9.91 12.30
CA LEU A 181 -0.13 8.69 11.49
C LEU A 181 1.05 8.52 10.51
N LEU A 182 1.54 9.60 9.90
CA LEU A 182 2.75 9.55 9.07
C LEU A 182 3.99 9.16 9.89
N GLN A 183 4.11 9.64 11.14
CA GLN A 183 5.18 9.23 12.04
C GLN A 183 5.05 7.78 12.47
N ALA A 184 3.84 7.30 12.76
CA ALA A 184 3.58 5.89 13.03
C ALA A 184 3.99 5.00 11.85
N ALA A 185 3.66 5.40 10.63
CA ALA A 185 4.06 4.69 9.42
C ALA A 185 5.59 4.71 9.21
N GLN A 186 6.26 5.83 9.51
CA GLN A 186 7.72 5.94 9.48
C GLN A 186 8.37 4.99 10.50
N LEU A 187 7.82 4.87 11.71
CA LEU A 187 8.28 3.94 12.74
C LEU A 187 8.11 2.49 12.28
N ALA A 188 7.00 2.17 11.60
CA ALA A 188 6.73 0.86 11.00
C ALA A 188 7.58 0.54 9.76
N GLY A 189 8.37 1.51 9.26
CA GLY A 189 9.20 1.33 8.06
C GLY A 189 8.43 1.39 6.74
N ILE A 190 7.24 1.99 6.74
CA ILE A 190 6.39 2.20 5.57
C ILE A 190 6.78 3.50 4.87
N ASN A 191 7.01 3.44 3.57
CA ASN A 191 7.06 4.60 2.70
C ASN A 191 5.63 4.98 2.28
N VAL A 192 5.08 6.01 2.90
CA VAL A 192 3.70 6.45 2.62
C VAL A 192 3.68 7.27 1.32
N LEU A 193 3.09 6.71 0.28
CA LEU A 193 2.88 7.40 -0.99
C LEU A 193 1.87 8.53 -0.86
N SER A 194 0.82 8.32 -0.07
CA SER A 194 -0.21 9.31 0.26
C SER A 194 -1.06 8.81 1.43
N LEU A 195 -1.55 9.72 2.26
CA LEU A 195 -2.78 9.51 3.01
C LEU A 195 -3.95 9.87 2.09
N VAL A 196 -4.96 9.01 2.02
CA VAL A 196 -6.15 9.22 1.19
C VAL A 196 -7.40 9.20 2.08
N ASN A 197 -8.34 10.13 1.82
CA ASN A 197 -9.59 10.13 2.56
C ASN A 197 -10.41 8.87 2.23
N GLU A 198 -11.05 8.25 3.23
CA GLU A 198 -11.84 7.02 3.11
C GLU A 198 -12.88 7.12 2.00
N HIS A 199 -13.64 8.23 1.93
CA HIS A 199 -14.64 8.47 0.89
C HIS A 199 -14.05 8.53 -0.53
N SER A 200 -12.79 8.99 -0.69
CA SER A 200 -12.12 8.99 -1.99
C SER A 200 -11.68 7.58 -2.40
N GLY A 201 -11.30 6.74 -1.42
CA GLY A 201 -11.10 5.30 -1.65
C GLY A 201 -12.38 4.64 -2.17
N ALA A 202 -13.50 4.85 -1.48
CA ALA A 202 -14.80 4.32 -1.92
C ALA A 202 -15.21 4.82 -3.31
N ALA A 203 -15.00 6.10 -3.60
CA ALA A 203 -15.30 6.69 -4.91
C ALA A 203 -14.44 6.09 -6.03
N LEU A 204 -13.15 5.79 -5.77
CA LEU A 204 -12.30 5.09 -6.73
C LEU A 204 -12.83 3.70 -7.04
N GLN A 205 -13.17 2.92 -6.01
CA GLN A 205 -13.71 1.57 -6.19
C GLN A 205 -15.05 1.59 -6.93
N TYR A 206 -15.90 2.55 -6.64
CA TYR A 206 -17.20 2.71 -7.32
C TYR A 206 -17.07 3.05 -8.79
N GLY A 207 -16.14 3.95 -9.14
CA GLY A 207 -16.07 4.57 -10.45
C GLY A 207 -15.14 3.90 -11.44
N ILE A 208 -14.21 3.02 -11.00
CA ILE A 208 -13.14 2.48 -11.87
C ILE A 208 -13.67 1.66 -13.06
N ASP A 209 -14.79 0.99 -12.87
CA ASP A 209 -15.41 0.14 -13.90
C ASP A 209 -16.57 0.81 -14.66
N LYS A 210 -16.89 2.07 -14.31
CA LYS A 210 -18.01 2.80 -14.88
C LYS A 210 -17.57 3.81 -15.94
N ASP A 211 -18.42 4.07 -16.93
CA ASP A 211 -18.23 5.09 -17.93
C ASP A 211 -19.17 6.28 -17.68
N PHE A 212 -18.60 7.48 -17.64
CA PHE A 212 -19.33 8.74 -17.42
C PHE A 212 -19.33 9.65 -18.64
N SER A 213 -18.91 9.15 -19.81
CA SER A 213 -18.93 9.92 -21.08
C SER A 213 -20.33 10.35 -21.52
N ASN A 214 -21.35 9.55 -21.18
CA ASN A 214 -22.75 9.77 -21.57
C ASN A 214 -23.58 10.57 -20.54
N GLY A 215 -22.99 11.01 -19.45
CA GLY A 215 -23.68 11.80 -18.42
C GLY A 215 -22.97 11.80 -17.08
N SER A 216 -22.95 12.94 -16.45
CA SER A 216 -22.42 13.13 -15.11
C SER A 216 -23.41 12.69 -14.05
N ARG A 217 -22.90 12.30 -12.85
CA ARG A 217 -23.73 11.78 -11.78
C ARG A 217 -23.24 12.28 -10.42
N HIS A 218 -24.19 12.65 -9.56
CA HIS A 218 -23.96 12.89 -8.14
C HIS A 218 -24.21 11.59 -7.35
N VAL A 219 -23.25 11.16 -6.54
CA VAL A 219 -23.35 9.97 -5.70
C VAL A 219 -23.01 10.37 -4.28
N ILE A 220 -23.80 9.93 -3.33
CA ILE A 220 -23.50 10.05 -1.90
C ILE A 220 -22.91 8.71 -1.44
N PHE A 221 -21.74 8.76 -0.83
CA PHE A 221 -21.17 7.66 -0.06
C PHE A 221 -21.51 7.89 1.41
N TYR A 222 -22.35 7.03 1.96
CA TYR A 222 -22.72 7.03 3.36
C TYR A 222 -21.98 5.93 4.08
N ASP A 223 -21.10 6.29 4.99
CA ASP A 223 -20.33 5.36 5.80
C ASP A 223 -20.77 5.45 7.25
N MET A 224 -21.08 4.30 7.86
CA MET A 224 -21.15 4.16 9.30
C MET A 224 -20.26 3.01 9.73
N GLY A 225 -19.09 3.36 10.26
CA GLY A 225 -18.09 2.44 10.78
C GLY A 225 -18.37 2.01 12.22
N SER A 226 -17.32 1.62 12.93
CA SER A 226 -17.43 1.24 14.33
C SER A 226 -17.56 2.44 15.27
N SER A 227 -16.84 3.55 15.01
CA SER A 227 -16.80 4.72 15.90
C SER A 227 -17.36 5.99 15.31
N SER A 228 -17.52 6.09 13.99
CA SER A 228 -17.87 7.33 13.30
C SER A 228 -18.80 7.11 12.12
N THR A 229 -19.45 8.21 11.70
CA THR A 229 -20.33 8.26 10.53
C THR A 229 -19.96 9.46 9.66
N TYR A 230 -19.97 9.29 8.33
CA TYR A 230 -19.86 10.41 7.40
C TYR A 230 -20.75 10.22 6.16
N ALA A 231 -21.06 11.33 5.50
CA ALA A 231 -21.65 11.35 4.17
C ALA A 231 -20.79 12.24 3.26
N ALA A 232 -20.39 11.70 2.10
CA ALA A 232 -19.59 12.40 1.12
C ALA A 232 -20.35 12.51 -0.21
N LEU A 233 -20.49 13.71 -0.71
CA LEU A 233 -21.08 13.99 -2.02
C LEU A 233 -19.97 14.02 -3.07
N VAL A 234 -20.07 13.12 -4.05
CA VAL A 234 -19.08 12.96 -5.11
C VAL A 234 -19.74 13.12 -6.48
N TYR A 235 -19.13 13.95 -7.31
CA TYR A 235 -19.54 14.20 -8.67
C TYR A 235 -18.64 13.44 -9.65
N PHE A 236 -19.22 12.52 -10.39
CA PHE A 236 -18.58 11.74 -11.45
C PHE A 236 -18.86 12.36 -12.80
N SER A 237 -17.83 12.49 -13.63
CA SER A 237 -17.93 13.07 -14.97
C SER A 237 -16.80 12.56 -15.88
N ALA A 238 -16.89 12.85 -17.16
CA ALA A 238 -15.79 12.65 -18.08
C ALA A 238 -15.38 13.98 -18.73
N TYR A 239 -14.10 14.11 -19.04
CA TYR A 239 -13.59 15.26 -19.79
C TYR A 239 -12.70 14.81 -20.95
N ASN A 240 -12.64 15.61 -22.00
CA ASN A 240 -11.85 15.34 -23.17
C ASN A 240 -10.42 15.88 -22.99
N ALA A 241 -9.42 15.01 -23.09
CA ALA A 241 -8.00 15.38 -23.05
C ALA A 241 -7.29 14.97 -24.35
N LYS A 242 -6.32 15.76 -24.79
CA LYS A 242 -5.45 15.39 -25.91
C LYS A 242 -4.32 14.49 -25.41
N GLN A 243 -4.28 13.24 -25.87
CA GLN A 243 -3.17 12.32 -25.63
C GLN A 243 -2.61 11.83 -26.97
N TYR A 244 -1.32 12.03 -27.20
CA TYR A 244 -0.64 11.62 -28.45
C TYR A 244 -1.37 12.13 -29.71
N GLY A 245 -1.89 13.37 -29.68
CA GLY A 245 -2.60 13.99 -30.82
C GLY A 245 -4.06 13.53 -31.02
N LYS A 246 -4.54 12.55 -30.23
CA LYS A 246 -5.94 12.08 -30.25
C LYS A 246 -6.71 12.64 -29.05
N THR A 247 -7.97 13.00 -29.26
CA THR A 247 -8.88 13.35 -28.17
C THR A 247 -9.39 12.08 -27.52
N VAL A 248 -9.12 11.91 -26.22
CA VAL A 248 -9.55 10.74 -25.42
C VAL A 248 -10.45 11.25 -24.29
N SER A 249 -11.58 10.58 -24.08
CA SER A 249 -12.45 10.81 -22.92
C SER A 249 -11.82 10.16 -21.68
N ILE A 250 -11.66 10.94 -20.61
CA ILE A 250 -11.11 10.48 -19.34
C ILE A 250 -12.16 10.66 -18.26
N ASN A 251 -12.53 9.56 -17.62
CA ASN A 251 -13.41 9.56 -16.46
C ASN A 251 -12.69 10.16 -15.24
N GLN A 252 -13.41 10.94 -14.47
CA GLN A 252 -12.94 11.52 -13.21
C GLN A 252 -14.06 11.63 -12.19
N PHE A 253 -13.68 11.75 -10.92
CA PHE A 253 -14.60 12.21 -9.90
C PHE A 253 -14.02 13.41 -9.15
N GLN A 254 -14.94 14.19 -8.58
CA GLN A 254 -14.62 15.31 -7.68
C GLN A 254 -15.45 15.19 -6.41
N VAL A 255 -14.80 15.21 -5.26
CA VAL A 255 -15.48 15.34 -3.97
C VAL A 255 -16.00 16.78 -3.84
N LYS A 256 -17.32 16.95 -3.68
CA LYS A 256 -17.98 18.26 -3.60
C LYS A 256 -18.14 18.74 -2.17
N ASP A 257 -18.51 17.82 -1.27
CA ASP A 257 -18.63 18.09 0.16
C ASP A 257 -18.55 16.78 0.94
N VAL A 258 -18.18 16.86 2.20
CA VAL A 258 -18.20 15.75 3.16
C VAL A 258 -18.56 16.28 4.54
N ARG A 259 -19.51 15.61 5.23
CA ARG A 259 -19.94 15.91 6.58
C ARG A 259 -19.88 14.65 7.42
N TRP A 260 -19.67 14.81 8.72
CA TRP A 260 -19.39 13.68 9.60
C TRP A 260 -19.89 13.91 11.02
N ASP A 261 -20.07 12.81 11.73
CA ASP A 261 -20.11 12.72 13.18
C ASP A 261 -18.99 11.77 13.62
N PRO A 262 -17.92 12.26 14.29
CA PRO A 262 -16.75 11.47 14.62
C PRO A 262 -16.96 10.55 15.83
N GLU A 263 -18.08 10.72 16.56
CA GLU A 263 -18.39 9.99 17.80
C GLU A 263 -19.67 9.14 17.66
N LEU A 264 -20.18 8.94 16.44
CA LEU A 264 -21.36 8.14 16.15
C LEU A 264 -21.04 6.96 15.25
N GLY A 265 -21.04 5.75 15.78
CA GLY A 265 -20.81 4.52 15.03
C GLY A 265 -21.48 3.30 15.63
N GLY A 266 -21.17 2.13 15.13
CA GLY A 266 -21.73 0.86 15.59
C GLY A 266 -21.49 0.56 17.07
N GLN A 267 -20.39 1.08 17.65
CA GLN A 267 -20.06 0.92 19.06
C GLN A 267 -21.00 1.70 19.98
N ASN A 268 -21.57 2.83 19.53
CA ASN A 268 -22.58 3.56 20.30
C ASN A 268 -23.84 2.71 20.48
N MET A 269 -24.22 1.96 19.43
CA MET A 269 -25.36 1.02 19.52
C MET A 269 -25.04 -0.14 20.47
N GLU A 270 -23.78 -0.63 20.45
CA GLU A 270 -23.34 -1.67 21.38
C GLU A 270 -23.35 -1.17 22.81
N LEU A 271 -22.92 0.07 23.08
CA LEU A 271 -22.96 0.64 24.42
C LEU A 271 -24.38 0.74 24.99
N ARG A 272 -25.39 1.07 24.16
CA ARG A 272 -26.79 1.04 24.60
C ARG A 272 -27.20 -0.35 25.09
N LEU A 273 -26.81 -1.39 24.39
CA LEU A 273 -27.06 -2.77 24.78
C LEU A 273 -26.25 -3.17 26.02
N VAL A 274 -24.99 -2.73 26.11
CA VAL A 274 -24.14 -2.98 27.29
C VAL A 274 -24.74 -2.40 28.54
N GLU A 275 -25.21 -1.13 28.50
CA GLU A 275 -25.88 -0.48 29.60
C GLU A 275 -27.16 -1.21 30.01
N TYR A 276 -28.00 -1.54 29.04
CA TYR A 276 -29.23 -2.27 29.26
C TYR A 276 -29.00 -3.63 29.96
N PHE A 277 -28.05 -4.42 29.45
CA PHE A 277 -27.78 -5.73 30.06
C PHE A 277 -26.99 -5.63 31.37
N ALA A 278 -26.19 -4.58 31.57
CA ALA A 278 -25.54 -4.33 32.85
C ALA A 278 -26.59 -4.02 33.94
N ASP A 279 -27.58 -3.19 33.62
CA ASP A 279 -28.69 -2.91 34.54
C ASP A 279 -29.54 -4.17 34.84
N GLU A 280 -29.83 -4.97 33.82
CA GLU A 280 -30.55 -6.22 33.99
C GLU A 280 -29.79 -7.19 34.89
N PHE A 281 -28.49 -7.38 34.69
CA PHE A 281 -27.65 -8.22 35.54
C PHE A 281 -27.60 -7.68 36.98
N ASN A 282 -27.35 -6.37 37.14
CA ASN A 282 -27.33 -5.74 38.46
C ASN A 282 -28.63 -5.95 39.24
N ASN A 283 -29.77 -5.86 38.55
CA ASN A 283 -31.08 -6.13 39.12
C ASN A 283 -31.26 -7.61 39.49
N GLN A 284 -30.76 -8.54 38.68
CA GLN A 284 -30.80 -9.98 38.99
C GLN A 284 -29.93 -10.35 40.20
N VAL A 285 -28.79 -9.71 40.34
CA VAL A 285 -27.87 -9.96 41.46
C VAL A 285 -28.32 -9.29 42.74
N GLY A 286 -28.83 -8.05 42.66
CA GLY A 286 -29.20 -7.24 43.80
C GLY A 286 -27.95 -6.77 44.62
N ASN A 287 -28.19 -6.50 45.94
CA ASN A 287 -27.14 -6.18 46.91
C ASN A 287 -26.22 -4.98 46.56
N GLY A 288 -26.66 -4.05 45.68
CA GLY A 288 -25.87 -2.87 45.27
C GLY A 288 -24.65 -3.18 44.40
N VAL A 289 -24.58 -4.36 43.78
CA VAL A 289 -23.55 -4.71 42.81
C VAL A 289 -23.74 -3.85 41.56
N ASP A 290 -22.67 -3.24 41.09
CA ASP A 290 -22.61 -2.59 39.76
C ASP A 290 -21.51 -3.22 38.93
N VAL A 291 -21.89 -4.03 37.95
CA VAL A 291 -20.98 -4.79 37.09
C VAL A 291 -20.03 -3.89 36.26
N ARG A 292 -20.41 -2.63 36.03
CA ARG A 292 -19.62 -1.62 35.30
C ARG A 292 -18.29 -1.31 35.98
N LYS A 293 -18.18 -1.55 37.29
CA LYS A 293 -16.94 -1.36 38.06
C LYS A 293 -15.89 -2.46 37.84
N TYR A 294 -16.24 -3.54 37.13
CA TYR A 294 -15.39 -4.73 36.96
C TYR A 294 -14.97 -4.88 35.51
N PRO A 295 -13.73 -4.48 35.14
CA PRO A 295 -13.25 -4.50 33.75
C PRO A 295 -13.38 -5.85 33.05
N LYS A 296 -13.12 -6.96 33.75
CA LYS A 296 -13.28 -8.31 33.19
C LYS A 296 -14.75 -8.63 32.81
N ALA A 297 -15.66 -8.27 33.69
CA ALA A 297 -17.08 -8.46 33.45
C ALA A 297 -17.55 -7.63 32.26
N MET A 298 -17.18 -6.35 32.22
CA MET A 298 -17.51 -5.46 31.12
C MET A 298 -16.93 -5.93 29.79
N ALA A 299 -15.69 -6.43 29.76
CA ALA A 299 -15.09 -6.98 28.55
C ALA A 299 -15.80 -8.24 28.05
N LYS A 300 -16.20 -9.16 28.94
CA LYS A 300 -17.03 -10.31 28.61
C LYS A 300 -18.40 -9.90 28.07
N LEU A 301 -19.06 -8.96 28.73
CA LEU A 301 -20.37 -8.45 28.34
C LEU A 301 -20.30 -7.78 26.96
N LYS A 302 -19.37 -6.86 26.74
CA LYS A 302 -19.15 -6.18 25.44
C LYS A 302 -18.95 -7.18 24.30
N LYS A 303 -18.16 -8.24 24.51
CA LYS A 303 -17.93 -9.29 23.50
C LYS A 303 -19.22 -9.98 23.08
N GLN A 304 -20.07 -10.33 24.03
CA GLN A 304 -21.34 -11.02 23.72
C GLN A 304 -22.39 -10.04 23.17
N VAL A 305 -22.43 -8.81 23.67
CA VAL A 305 -23.30 -7.75 23.13
C VAL A 305 -23.04 -7.49 21.64
N LYS A 306 -21.78 -7.45 21.24
CA LYS A 306 -21.43 -7.31 19.82
C LYS A 306 -22.06 -8.41 18.97
N ARG A 307 -21.92 -9.67 19.38
CA ARG A 307 -22.55 -10.81 18.71
C ARG A 307 -24.08 -10.72 18.72
N THR A 308 -24.68 -10.32 19.85
CA THR A 308 -26.13 -10.13 19.97
C THR A 308 -26.63 -9.05 19.00
N LYS A 309 -25.95 -7.92 18.87
CA LYS A 309 -26.26 -6.86 17.89
C LYS A 309 -26.19 -7.40 16.44
N GLU A 310 -25.17 -8.19 16.13
CA GLU A 310 -25.02 -8.79 14.80
C GLU A 310 -26.19 -9.74 14.49
N ILE A 311 -26.61 -10.57 15.44
CA ILE A 311 -27.79 -11.45 15.32
C ILE A 311 -29.06 -10.63 15.10
N LEU A 312 -29.24 -9.52 15.83
CA LEU A 312 -30.41 -8.63 15.67
C LEU A 312 -30.49 -7.96 14.30
N SER A 313 -29.39 -7.88 13.56
CA SER A 313 -29.41 -7.38 12.19
C SER A 313 -30.10 -8.36 11.21
N ALA A 314 -30.08 -9.67 11.51
CA ALA A 314 -30.76 -10.71 10.73
C ALA A 314 -32.08 -11.14 11.35
N ASN A 315 -32.14 -11.32 12.69
CA ASN A 315 -33.26 -11.89 13.42
C ASN A 315 -34.05 -10.80 14.18
N THR A 316 -35.29 -11.06 14.46
CA THR A 316 -36.16 -10.18 15.27
C THR A 316 -35.90 -10.31 16.78
N MET A 317 -35.20 -11.33 17.22
CA MET A 317 -34.86 -11.61 18.61
C MET A 317 -33.46 -12.24 18.67
N ALA A 318 -32.70 -11.92 19.69
CA ALA A 318 -31.37 -12.51 19.92
C ALA A 318 -31.16 -12.87 21.40
N PRO A 319 -30.61 -14.07 21.70
CA PRO A 319 -30.19 -14.42 23.05
C PRO A 319 -28.83 -13.77 23.37
N ILE A 320 -28.59 -13.55 24.67
CA ILE A 320 -27.25 -13.27 25.21
C ILE A 320 -26.97 -14.25 26.34
N SER A 321 -25.78 -14.84 26.35
CA SER A 321 -25.30 -15.70 27.41
C SER A 321 -23.84 -15.38 27.71
N VAL A 322 -23.56 -15.04 28.96
CA VAL A 322 -22.22 -14.74 29.46
C VAL A 322 -21.92 -15.62 30.65
N GLU A 323 -21.03 -16.58 30.48
CA GLU A 323 -20.62 -17.48 31.55
C GLU A 323 -19.72 -16.76 32.56
N SER A 324 -19.99 -17.00 33.88
CA SER A 324 -19.24 -16.41 34.98
C SER A 324 -19.01 -14.91 34.75
N LEU A 325 -20.08 -14.14 34.51
CA LEU A 325 -19.97 -12.71 34.24
C LEU A 325 -19.35 -11.98 35.43
N HIS A 326 -19.81 -12.25 36.65
CA HIS A 326 -19.28 -11.70 37.89
C HIS A 326 -19.55 -12.64 39.05
N ASP A 327 -18.58 -12.87 39.94
CA ASP A 327 -18.65 -13.74 41.13
C ASP A 327 -19.21 -15.12 40.77
N ASP A 328 -18.69 -15.77 39.72
CA ASP A 328 -19.10 -17.08 39.20
C ASP A 328 -20.59 -17.19 38.83
N ARG A 329 -21.28 -16.07 38.66
CA ARG A 329 -22.66 -16.00 38.21
C ARG A 329 -22.74 -15.83 36.70
N ASP A 330 -23.50 -16.72 36.08
CA ASP A 330 -23.86 -16.60 34.67
C ASP A 330 -24.88 -15.50 34.48
N PHE A 331 -24.83 -14.86 33.32
CA PHE A 331 -25.84 -13.95 32.83
C PHE A 331 -26.51 -14.53 31.59
N ARG A 332 -27.82 -14.67 31.58
CA ARG A 332 -28.61 -15.11 30.43
C ARG A 332 -29.83 -14.24 30.29
N SER A 333 -30.06 -13.75 29.09
CA SER A 333 -31.20 -12.93 28.73
C SER A 333 -31.52 -13.05 27.23
N THR A 334 -32.58 -12.38 26.82
CA THR A 334 -33.01 -12.30 25.42
C THR A 334 -33.53 -10.89 25.15
N ILE A 335 -33.22 -10.34 23.98
CA ILE A 335 -33.68 -9.02 23.59
C ILE A 335 -34.31 -9.07 22.18
N THR A 336 -35.38 -8.28 21.98
CA THR A 336 -36.00 -8.12 20.68
C THR A 336 -35.35 -6.98 19.88
N ARG A 337 -35.51 -7.01 18.56
CA ARG A 337 -35.04 -5.93 17.68
C ARG A 337 -35.74 -4.62 17.99
N GLU A 338 -37.05 -4.65 18.30
CA GLU A 338 -37.83 -3.46 18.67
C GLU A 338 -37.25 -2.80 19.92
N LYS A 339 -36.87 -3.59 20.95
CA LYS A 339 -36.24 -3.06 22.15
C LYS A 339 -34.87 -2.46 21.87
N PHE A 340 -34.07 -3.10 21.03
CA PHE A 340 -32.79 -2.55 20.58
C PHE A 340 -32.99 -1.22 19.81
N GLU A 341 -33.99 -1.15 18.93
CA GLU A 341 -34.31 0.06 18.17
C GLU A 341 -34.79 1.21 19.07
N GLU A 342 -35.57 0.90 20.10
CA GLU A 342 -35.99 1.85 21.13
C GLU A 342 -34.77 2.41 21.92
N LEU A 343 -33.89 1.54 22.39
CA LEU A 343 -32.68 1.94 23.13
C LEU A 343 -31.75 2.87 22.33
N CYS A 344 -31.82 2.83 21.02
CA CYS A 344 -31.00 3.62 20.09
C CYS A 344 -31.78 4.75 19.39
N GLU A 345 -32.97 5.14 19.89
CA GLU A 345 -33.84 6.09 19.19
C GLU A 345 -33.14 7.41 18.79
N ASP A 346 -32.35 7.98 19.70
CA ASP A 346 -31.62 9.22 19.46
C ASP A 346 -30.49 9.03 18.42
N LEU A 347 -29.91 7.83 18.31
CA LEU A 347 -28.84 7.55 17.38
C LEU A 347 -29.35 7.50 15.93
N TRP A 348 -30.61 7.07 15.71
CA TRP A 348 -31.18 7.05 14.35
C TRP A 348 -31.34 8.45 13.78
N GLU A 349 -31.76 9.43 14.58
CA GLU A 349 -31.88 10.81 14.13
C GLU A 349 -30.51 11.45 13.91
N LYS A 350 -29.55 11.22 14.80
CA LYS A 350 -28.16 11.68 14.63
C LYS A 350 -27.52 11.11 13.37
N SER A 351 -27.81 9.87 13.01
CA SER A 351 -27.25 9.21 11.83
C SER A 351 -27.60 9.88 10.50
N LEU A 352 -28.71 10.64 10.47
CA LEU A 352 -29.14 11.40 9.29
C LEU A 352 -28.46 12.75 9.15
N ILE A 353 -27.84 13.27 10.22
CA ILE A 353 -27.24 14.63 10.20
C ILE A 353 -26.21 14.80 9.09
N PRO A 354 -25.22 13.92 8.89
CA PRO A 354 -24.23 14.09 7.84
C PRO A 354 -24.84 14.19 6.43
N VAL A 355 -25.86 13.39 6.13
CA VAL A 355 -26.55 13.43 4.83
C VAL A 355 -27.35 14.71 4.67
N LYS A 356 -28.10 15.12 5.72
CA LYS A 356 -28.87 16.37 5.74
C LYS A 356 -27.97 17.57 5.48
N GLU A 357 -26.82 17.63 6.14
CA GLU A 357 -25.86 18.73 5.99
C GLU A 357 -25.20 18.75 4.60
N VAL A 358 -24.81 17.59 4.06
CA VAL A 358 -24.24 17.51 2.71
C VAL A 358 -25.21 18.04 1.66
N LEU A 359 -26.49 17.63 1.73
CA LEU A 359 -27.54 18.11 0.81
C LEU A 359 -27.81 19.60 1.00
N LYS A 360 -27.94 20.07 2.26
CA LYS A 360 -28.14 21.49 2.57
C LYS A 360 -27.03 22.39 2.01
N HIS A 361 -25.77 22.02 2.17
CA HIS A 361 -24.62 22.85 1.74
C HIS A 361 -24.37 22.76 0.25
N SER A 362 -24.65 21.62 -0.38
CA SER A 362 -24.55 21.49 -1.84
C SER A 362 -25.70 22.18 -2.60
N GLY A 363 -26.82 22.45 -1.92
CA GLY A 363 -28.04 22.96 -2.52
C GLY A 363 -28.76 21.97 -3.44
N LEU A 364 -28.31 20.72 -3.47
CA LEU A 364 -28.92 19.66 -4.28
C LEU A 364 -30.14 19.07 -3.58
N LYS A 365 -31.13 18.74 -4.39
CA LYS A 365 -32.29 17.97 -3.94
C LYS A 365 -32.02 16.47 -4.00
N VAL A 366 -32.78 15.69 -3.25
CA VAL A 366 -32.60 14.22 -3.19
C VAL A 366 -32.78 13.55 -4.55
N ASP A 367 -33.65 14.07 -5.42
CA ASP A 367 -33.92 13.57 -6.76
C ASP A 367 -32.76 13.83 -7.74
N GLU A 368 -31.86 14.77 -7.42
CA GLU A 368 -30.64 15.03 -8.21
C GLU A 368 -29.48 14.08 -7.84
N ILE A 369 -29.66 13.26 -6.80
CA ILE A 369 -28.66 12.26 -6.38
C ILE A 369 -28.93 10.95 -7.14
N HIS A 370 -27.95 10.50 -7.90
CA HIS A 370 -28.07 9.29 -8.70
C HIS A 370 -28.09 8.03 -7.83
N ALA A 371 -27.18 7.91 -6.87
CA ALA A 371 -27.02 6.74 -5.99
C ALA A 371 -26.62 7.17 -4.58
N VAL A 372 -27.00 6.37 -3.59
CA VAL A 372 -26.54 6.48 -2.20
C VAL A 372 -25.94 5.13 -1.80
N GLU A 373 -24.60 5.04 -1.90
CA GLU A 373 -23.86 3.82 -1.62
C GLU A 373 -23.57 3.68 -0.13
N LEU A 374 -23.92 2.53 0.44
CA LEU A 374 -23.71 2.20 1.83
C LEU A 374 -22.36 1.54 2.06
N ILE A 375 -21.58 2.09 2.96
CA ILE A 375 -20.26 1.61 3.38
C ILE A 375 -20.20 1.53 4.90
N GLY A 376 -19.25 0.75 5.44
CA GLY A 376 -19.11 0.56 6.87
C GLY A 376 -20.06 -0.51 7.43
N GLY A 377 -19.53 -1.31 8.37
CA GLY A 377 -20.24 -2.49 8.88
C GLY A 377 -21.55 -2.19 9.62
N ALA A 378 -21.65 -1.01 10.23
CA ALA A 378 -22.86 -0.62 10.97
C ALA A 378 -24.05 -0.26 10.04
N THR A 379 -23.82 0.01 8.76
CA THR A 379 -24.90 0.21 7.77
C THR A 379 -25.75 -1.03 7.53
N ARG A 380 -25.31 -2.20 8.01
CA ARG A 380 -26.09 -3.45 7.95
C ARG A 380 -27.27 -3.47 8.92
N VAL A 381 -27.36 -2.52 9.85
CA VAL A 381 -28.46 -2.44 10.81
C VAL A 381 -29.75 -2.03 10.08
N PRO A 382 -30.85 -2.82 10.13
CA PRO A 382 -32.06 -2.58 9.35
C PRO A 382 -32.73 -1.24 9.62
N LYS A 383 -32.77 -0.80 10.89
CA LYS A 383 -33.38 0.49 11.28
C LYS A 383 -32.69 1.68 10.67
N LEU A 384 -31.33 1.65 10.62
CA LEU A 384 -30.57 2.70 9.96
C LEU A 384 -30.92 2.80 8.46
N GLN A 385 -31.00 1.64 7.79
CA GLN A 385 -31.39 1.62 6.38
C GLN A 385 -32.80 2.16 6.17
N ALA A 386 -33.76 1.76 7.01
CA ALA A 386 -35.13 2.25 6.95
C ALA A 386 -35.23 3.77 7.15
N LYS A 387 -34.47 4.33 8.11
CA LYS A 387 -34.40 5.79 8.34
C LYS A 387 -33.79 6.54 7.17
N LEU A 388 -32.72 6.01 6.56
CA LEU A 388 -32.13 6.59 5.35
C LEU A 388 -33.10 6.51 4.14
N GLN A 389 -33.79 5.40 3.95
CA GLN A 389 -34.79 5.23 2.91
C GLN A 389 -35.95 6.22 3.07
N GLU A 390 -36.51 6.35 4.29
CA GLU A 390 -37.54 7.29 4.65
C GLU A 390 -37.13 8.74 4.34
N PHE A 391 -35.94 9.15 4.82
CA PHE A 391 -35.40 10.51 4.60
C PHE A 391 -35.18 10.82 3.12
N LEU A 392 -34.61 9.86 2.37
CA LEU A 392 -34.27 10.01 0.96
C LEU A 392 -35.47 9.75 0.02
N GLY A 393 -36.62 9.32 0.53
CA GLY A 393 -37.79 8.95 -0.27
C GLY A 393 -37.50 7.83 -1.27
N ARG A 394 -36.56 6.92 -0.94
CA ARG A 394 -36.11 5.83 -1.81
C ARG A 394 -36.61 4.49 -1.26
N LYS A 395 -37.06 3.63 -2.17
CA LYS A 395 -37.45 2.26 -1.81
C LYS A 395 -36.24 1.41 -1.44
N ASP A 396 -35.15 1.54 -2.20
CA ASP A 396 -33.92 0.78 -2.03
C ASP A 396 -32.72 1.72 -1.97
N LEU A 397 -31.69 1.35 -1.19
CA LEU A 397 -30.39 1.99 -1.14
C LEU A 397 -29.37 1.15 -1.90
N ASP A 398 -28.37 1.82 -2.45
CA ASP A 398 -27.37 1.17 -3.29
C ASP A 398 -26.35 0.40 -2.43
N LYS A 399 -26.05 -0.83 -2.83
CA LYS A 399 -25.13 -1.78 -2.16
C LYS A 399 -24.24 -2.48 -3.17
N HIS A 400 -23.75 -1.72 -4.15
CA HIS A 400 -22.88 -2.27 -5.20
C HIS A 400 -21.46 -2.49 -4.70
N LEU A 401 -21.09 -1.80 -3.62
CA LEU A 401 -19.78 -1.90 -3.00
C LEU A 401 -19.82 -2.87 -1.82
N ASP A 402 -18.72 -3.60 -1.62
CA ASP A 402 -18.52 -4.31 -0.37
C ASP A 402 -18.29 -3.29 0.76
N ALA A 403 -19.16 -3.35 1.79
CA ALA A 403 -19.17 -2.37 2.88
C ALA A 403 -17.89 -2.38 3.74
N ASP A 404 -17.16 -3.49 3.80
CA ASP A 404 -15.91 -3.63 4.55
C ASP A 404 -14.67 -3.32 3.71
N GLU A 405 -14.68 -3.58 2.39
CA GLU A 405 -13.47 -3.63 1.56
C GLU A 405 -13.36 -2.50 0.53
N ALA A 406 -14.46 -1.82 0.19
CA ALA A 406 -14.48 -0.81 -0.87
C ALA A 406 -13.42 0.28 -0.69
N ILE A 407 -13.21 0.74 0.55
CA ILE A 407 -12.25 1.79 0.90
C ILE A 407 -10.83 1.33 0.59
N VAL A 408 -10.43 0.16 1.09
CA VAL A 408 -9.05 -0.33 0.92
C VAL A 408 -8.75 -0.75 -0.52
N LEU A 409 -9.73 -1.31 -1.25
CA LEU A 409 -9.58 -1.66 -2.66
C LEU A 409 -9.40 -0.41 -3.54
N GLY A 410 -10.19 0.64 -3.29
CA GLY A 410 -10.02 1.91 -3.99
C GLY A 410 -8.70 2.63 -3.61
N ALA A 411 -8.28 2.56 -2.36
CA ALA A 411 -6.97 3.05 -1.95
C ALA A 411 -5.82 2.28 -2.65
N ALA A 412 -6.00 0.98 -2.93
CA ALA A 412 -5.05 0.18 -3.70
C ALA A 412 -4.96 0.62 -5.17
N LEU A 413 -6.08 1.01 -5.79
CA LEU A 413 -6.09 1.64 -7.11
C LEU A 413 -5.28 2.94 -7.11
N HIS A 414 -5.42 3.74 -6.04
CA HIS A 414 -4.63 4.96 -5.88
C HIS A 414 -3.13 4.66 -5.70
N ALA A 415 -2.79 3.66 -4.88
CA ALA A 415 -1.40 3.22 -4.69
C ALA A 415 -0.77 2.78 -6.01
N ALA A 416 -1.49 2.01 -6.83
CA ALA A 416 -1.05 1.61 -8.16
C ALA A 416 -0.79 2.81 -9.09
N ASN A 417 -1.65 3.84 -9.03
CA ASN A 417 -1.48 5.06 -9.83
C ASN A 417 -0.30 5.93 -9.39
N LEU A 418 0.10 5.85 -8.12
CA LEU A 418 1.25 6.58 -7.58
C LEU A 418 2.58 5.83 -7.73
N SER A 419 2.53 4.54 -8.04
CA SER A 419 3.72 3.71 -8.22
C SER A 419 4.25 3.79 -9.65
N ASP A 420 5.55 4.03 -9.81
CA ASP A 420 6.20 4.12 -11.12
C ASP A 420 6.26 2.77 -11.87
N GLY A 421 6.17 1.66 -11.14
CA GLY A 421 6.30 0.29 -11.68
C GLY A 421 4.99 -0.37 -12.12
N ILE A 422 3.82 0.21 -11.79
CA ILE A 422 2.52 -0.41 -12.02
C ILE A 422 1.70 0.43 -12.99
N LYS A 423 1.22 -0.20 -14.07
CA LYS A 423 0.32 0.45 -15.03
C LYS A 423 -1.01 -0.28 -15.06
N LEU A 424 -2.05 0.40 -14.60
CA LEU A 424 -3.41 -0.10 -14.72
C LEU A 424 -3.99 0.23 -16.09
N ASN A 425 -4.75 -0.72 -16.66
CA ASN A 425 -5.41 -0.53 -17.96
C ASN A 425 -6.55 0.49 -17.91
N ARG A 426 -7.20 0.63 -16.75
CA ARG A 426 -8.27 1.58 -16.50
C ARG A 426 -7.75 2.73 -15.66
N LYS A 427 -8.19 3.94 -15.98
CA LYS A 427 -7.80 5.17 -15.27
C LYS A 427 -9.07 5.94 -14.89
N LEU A 428 -9.08 6.38 -13.64
CA LEU A 428 -10.09 7.29 -13.11
C LEU A 428 -9.37 8.48 -12.47
N GLY A 429 -9.64 9.69 -12.94
CA GLY A 429 -9.09 10.91 -12.35
C GLY A 429 -9.70 11.15 -10.97
N MET A 430 -8.86 11.51 -9.99
CA MET A 430 -9.30 11.83 -8.64
C MET A 430 -9.06 13.31 -8.34
N VAL A 431 -10.11 14.02 -7.98
CA VAL A 431 -10.06 15.38 -7.45
C VAL A 431 -10.63 15.36 -6.04
N ASP A 432 -9.77 15.17 -5.06
CA ASP A 432 -10.12 15.24 -3.64
C ASP A 432 -10.00 16.65 -3.10
N GLY A 433 -10.66 16.96 -1.99
CA GLY A 433 -10.68 18.24 -1.35
C GLY A 433 -10.26 18.20 0.13
N SER A 434 -9.76 19.32 0.64
CA SER A 434 -9.48 19.46 2.07
C SER A 434 -10.79 19.52 2.86
N PRO A 435 -11.05 18.60 3.80
CA PRO A 435 -12.26 18.64 4.63
C PRO A 435 -12.34 19.90 5.50
N TYR A 436 -11.20 20.53 5.77
CA TYR A 436 -11.06 21.75 6.58
C TYR A 436 -10.63 22.94 5.78
N GLY A 437 -11.10 24.12 6.18
CA GLY A 437 -10.53 25.41 5.78
C GLY A 437 -9.35 25.80 6.69
N PHE A 438 -8.34 26.45 6.12
CA PHE A 438 -7.17 26.91 6.87
C PHE A 438 -6.88 28.37 6.65
N VAL A 439 -6.61 29.07 7.73
CA VAL A 439 -6.20 30.46 7.77
C VAL A 439 -4.74 30.58 8.18
N ILE A 440 -4.10 31.65 7.75
CA ILE A 440 -2.82 32.10 8.30
C ILE A 440 -3.04 33.33 9.13
N GLU A 441 -2.27 33.46 10.19
CA GLU A 441 -2.20 34.64 11.05
C GLU A 441 -0.74 35.06 11.15
N LEU A 442 -0.51 36.35 11.03
CA LEU A 442 0.81 36.99 11.08
C LEU A 442 0.92 37.79 12.37
N ASP A 443 2.01 37.62 13.10
CA ASP A 443 2.33 38.37 14.31
C ASP A 443 3.78 38.86 14.26
N GLY A 444 3.99 40.12 14.65
CA GLY A 444 5.33 40.67 14.63
C GLY A 444 5.35 42.18 14.92
N PRO A 445 6.54 42.74 15.17
CA PRO A 445 6.70 44.16 15.38
C PRO A 445 6.20 44.99 14.17
N ASP A 446 5.44 46.04 14.43
CA ASP A 446 4.87 46.95 13.41
C ASP A 446 3.81 46.32 12.47
N LEU A 447 3.38 45.08 12.73
CA LEU A 447 2.19 44.48 12.10
C LEU A 447 0.95 44.85 12.92
N LEU A 448 0.05 45.65 12.29
CA LEU A 448 -1.24 45.96 12.91
C LEU A 448 -2.09 44.65 12.91
N LYS A 449 -2.69 44.33 14.05
CA LYS A 449 -3.62 43.19 14.17
C LYS A 449 -4.98 43.60 13.58
N ASP A 450 -5.04 43.62 12.26
CA ASP A 450 -6.23 43.86 11.48
C ASP A 450 -6.57 42.70 10.59
N GLU A 451 -7.62 42.81 9.77
CA GLU A 451 -8.02 41.74 8.82
C GLU A 451 -6.90 41.40 7.81
N SER A 452 -5.92 42.28 7.62
CA SER A 452 -4.80 42.03 6.72
C SER A 452 -3.80 41.01 7.26
N THR A 453 -3.73 40.82 8.58
CA THR A 453 -2.85 39.83 9.23
C THR A 453 -3.45 38.42 9.30
N ARG A 454 -4.77 38.30 9.18
CA ARG A 454 -5.48 37.01 9.14
C ARG A 454 -6.08 36.79 7.76
N GLN A 455 -5.76 35.67 7.10
CA GLN A 455 -6.25 35.38 5.76
C GLN A 455 -6.60 33.89 5.58
N LEU A 456 -7.79 33.63 5.02
CA LEU A 456 -8.19 32.31 4.54
C LEU A 456 -7.39 31.96 3.26
N LEU A 457 -6.48 30.98 3.34
CA LEU A 457 -5.69 30.50 2.21
C LEU A 457 -6.25 29.20 1.61
N VAL A 458 -6.77 28.33 2.44
CA VAL A 458 -7.36 27.09 2.04
C VAL A 458 -8.84 27.13 2.38
N GLN A 459 -9.68 27.36 1.39
CA GLN A 459 -11.11 27.17 1.56
C GLN A 459 -11.43 25.69 1.73
N ARG A 460 -12.47 25.37 2.50
CA ARG A 460 -12.97 23.99 2.61
C ARG A 460 -13.23 23.43 1.20
N MET A 461 -12.90 22.16 1.00
CA MET A 461 -12.93 21.43 -0.30
C MET A 461 -11.96 21.97 -1.34
N LYS A 462 -10.97 22.77 -0.94
CA LYS A 462 -9.84 23.13 -1.83
C LYS A 462 -9.14 21.85 -2.32
N LYS A 463 -8.90 21.80 -3.63
CA LYS A 463 -8.24 20.66 -4.27
C LYS A 463 -6.91 20.28 -3.60
N VAL A 464 -6.73 19.00 -3.34
CA VAL A 464 -5.51 18.39 -2.81
C VAL A 464 -4.79 17.63 -3.92
N PRO A 465 -3.47 17.79 -4.17
CA PRO A 465 -2.59 18.80 -3.56
C PRO A 465 -2.75 20.20 -4.16
N SER A 466 -2.32 21.22 -3.43
CA SER A 466 -2.32 22.62 -3.91
C SER A 466 -1.15 23.39 -3.35
N LYS A 467 -0.69 24.41 -4.11
CA LYS A 467 0.32 25.37 -3.67
C LYS A 467 -0.34 26.73 -3.53
N MET A 468 0.00 27.46 -2.49
CA MET A 468 -0.51 28.81 -2.23
C MET A 468 0.64 29.76 -1.96
N PHE A 469 0.36 31.03 -2.17
CA PHE A 469 1.34 32.10 -2.08
C PHE A 469 0.73 33.31 -1.40
N ARG A 470 1.51 33.97 -0.53
CA ARG A 470 1.18 35.27 0.05
C ARG A 470 2.39 36.17 0.05
N SER A 471 2.21 37.42 -0.37
CA SER A 471 3.21 38.47 -0.27
C SER A 471 2.75 39.50 0.75
N ILE A 472 3.62 39.86 1.68
CA ILE A 472 3.38 40.92 2.68
C ILE A 472 4.44 42.01 2.57
N ILE A 473 4.07 43.24 2.78
CA ILE A 473 5.00 44.38 2.89
C ILE A 473 5.43 44.44 4.34
N HIS A 474 6.67 44.08 4.61
CA HIS A 474 7.21 44.09 5.96
C HIS A 474 8.73 44.18 5.94
N LYS A 475 9.35 44.64 7.05
CA LYS A 475 10.79 44.88 7.14
C LYS A 475 11.47 44.17 8.31
N LYS A 476 10.71 43.66 9.25
CA LYS A 476 11.20 42.99 10.45
C LYS A 476 10.87 41.50 10.43
N ASP A 477 11.56 40.72 11.26
CA ASP A 477 11.25 39.34 11.49
C ASP A 477 9.86 39.21 12.12
N PHE A 478 9.15 38.14 11.82
CA PHE A 478 7.76 37.92 12.23
C PHE A 478 7.44 36.46 12.42
N GLU A 479 6.27 36.18 12.99
CA GLU A 479 5.75 34.82 13.19
C GLU A 479 4.55 34.58 12.28
N VAL A 480 4.39 33.31 11.89
CA VAL A 480 3.28 32.82 11.07
C VAL A 480 2.61 31.67 11.81
N SER A 481 1.34 31.84 12.16
CA SER A 481 0.51 30.78 12.72
C SER A 481 -0.40 30.22 11.64
N LEU A 482 -0.54 28.88 11.62
CA LEU A 482 -1.50 28.19 10.78
C LEU A 482 -2.63 27.69 11.67
N ALA A 483 -3.87 27.98 11.29
CA ALA A 483 -5.04 27.67 12.09
C ALA A 483 -6.19 27.10 11.24
N TYR A 484 -7.10 26.40 11.89
CA TYR A 484 -8.39 26.05 11.29
C TYR A 484 -9.24 27.31 11.10
N GLU A 485 -10.12 27.28 10.11
CA GLU A 485 -10.93 28.43 9.70
C GLU A 485 -11.87 28.92 10.82
N ASN A 486 -12.55 28.00 11.48
CA ASN A 486 -13.52 28.27 12.53
C ASN A 486 -13.61 27.13 13.56
N GLU A 487 -14.32 27.39 14.66
CA GLU A 487 -14.51 26.45 15.75
C GLU A 487 -15.59 25.37 15.48
N GLU A 488 -16.50 25.63 14.54
CA GLU A 488 -17.64 24.75 14.26
C GLU A 488 -17.21 23.40 13.64
N LEU A 489 -16.06 23.41 12.94
CA LEU A 489 -15.51 22.23 12.26
C LEU A 489 -14.08 21.96 12.75
N LEU A 490 -13.88 21.82 14.06
CA LEU A 490 -12.61 21.37 14.60
C LEU A 490 -12.50 19.84 14.57
N PRO A 491 -11.29 19.28 14.42
CA PRO A 491 -11.08 17.88 14.66
C PRO A 491 -11.42 17.51 16.11
N PRO A 492 -11.93 16.30 16.38
CA PRO A 492 -12.32 15.89 17.73
C PRO A 492 -11.18 16.09 18.75
N GLY A 493 -11.49 16.73 19.89
CA GLY A 493 -10.56 16.91 20.99
C GLY A 493 -9.46 17.98 20.77
N VAL A 494 -9.50 18.69 19.66
CA VAL A 494 -8.53 19.78 19.41
C VAL A 494 -8.84 20.96 20.33
N PRO A 495 -7.86 21.42 21.15
CA PRO A 495 -8.10 22.48 22.14
C PRO A 495 -7.97 23.90 21.59
N SER A 496 -7.42 24.08 20.40
CA SER A 496 -7.12 25.39 19.81
C SER A 496 -7.26 25.36 18.29
N LEU A 497 -7.65 26.48 17.71
CA LEU A 497 -7.66 26.65 16.26
C LEU A 497 -6.26 26.51 15.66
N THR A 498 -5.22 27.01 16.34
CA THR A 498 -3.84 26.99 15.85
C THR A 498 -3.23 25.59 15.99
N PHE A 499 -2.73 25.07 14.86
CA PHE A 499 -2.12 23.73 14.81
C PHE A 499 -0.63 23.75 14.40
N ALA A 500 -0.10 24.91 13.96
CA ALA A 500 1.32 25.06 13.67
C ALA A 500 1.74 26.53 13.81
N GLN A 501 2.98 26.75 14.25
CA GLN A 501 3.58 28.08 14.40
C GLN A 501 5.00 28.07 13.84
N TYR A 502 5.37 29.15 13.15
CA TYR A 502 6.66 29.31 12.50
C TYR A 502 7.25 30.69 12.81
N ALA A 503 8.52 30.76 13.19
CA ALA A 503 9.28 31.99 13.20
C ALA A 503 9.97 32.16 11.84
N VAL A 504 9.79 33.31 11.22
CA VAL A 504 10.43 33.74 9.97
C VAL A 504 11.47 34.81 10.31
N SER A 505 12.75 34.50 10.09
CA SER A 505 13.86 35.38 10.46
C SER A 505 14.82 35.64 9.29
N GLY A 506 15.59 36.72 9.40
CA GLY A 506 16.49 37.22 8.38
C GLY A 506 15.90 38.34 7.51
N LEU A 507 14.64 38.71 7.72
CA LEU A 507 14.02 39.85 7.00
C LEU A 507 14.54 41.17 7.53
N THR A 508 14.77 41.30 8.85
CA THR A 508 15.40 42.50 9.47
C THR A 508 16.77 42.73 8.87
N ASP A 509 17.65 41.71 8.86
CA ASP A 509 19.02 41.80 8.30
C ASP A 509 18.99 42.22 6.80
N ALA A 510 18.09 41.56 6.03
CA ALA A 510 17.91 41.91 4.63
C ALA A 510 17.44 43.36 4.42
N SER A 511 16.51 43.82 5.26
CA SER A 511 16.00 45.20 5.20
C SER A 511 17.08 46.21 5.53
N GLU A 512 17.86 46.00 6.58
CA GLU A 512 18.97 46.87 6.96
C GLU A 512 20.06 46.92 5.90
N LYS A 513 20.46 45.77 5.35
CA LYS A 513 21.47 45.67 4.29
C LYS A 513 21.14 46.49 3.04
N TYR A 514 19.87 46.63 2.72
CA TYR A 514 19.40 47.33 1.53
C TYR A 514 18.74 48.69 1.83
N SER A 515 18.68 49.13 3.10
CA SER A 515 18.04 50.37 3.52
C SER A 515 18.64 51.58 2.85
N SER A 516 19.96 51.60 2.55
CA SER A 516 20.67 52.70 1.92
C SER A 516 20.56 52.68 0.38
N ARG A 517 19.95 51.67 -0.22
CA ARG A 517 19.81 51.55 -1.68
C ARG A 517 18.54 52.24 -2.16
N ASN A 518 18.53 52.66 -3.43
CA ASN A 518 17.34 53.27 -4.04
C ASN A 518 16.29 52.19 -4.34
N LEU A 519 15.38 51.98 -3.37
CA LEU A 519 14.30 50.98 -3.48
C LEU A 519 13.27 51.46 -4.50
N SER A 520 12.96 50.59 -5.49
CA SER A 520 11.90 50.84 -6.48
C SER A 520 10.52 50.45 -5.99
N SER A 521 10.43 49.65 -4.93
CA SER A 521 9.20 49.24 -4.25
C SER A 521 9.48 48.93 -2.78
N PRO A 522 8.46 48.97 -1.90
CA PRO A 522 8.62 48.49 -0.53
C PRO A 522 9.14 47.05 -0.48
N ILE A 523 9.95 46.72 0.53
CA ILE A 523 10.44 45.36 0.77
C ILE A 523 9.26 44.45 1.08
N LYS A 524 9.25 43.28 0.47
CA LYS A 524 8.20 42.29 0.63
C LYS A 524 8.77 40.95 1.16
N ALA A 525 8.05 40.30 2.03
CA ALA A 525 8.25 38.88 2.36
C ALA A 525 7.25 38.04 1.57
N ASN A 526 7.75 37.10 0.82
CA ASN A 526 6.97 36.15 0.04
C ASN A 526 6.93 34.81 0.78
N LEU A 527 5.74 34.37 1.14
CA LEU A 527 5.47 33.12 1.85
C LEU A 527 4.88 32.11 0.89
N HIS A 528 5.46 30.93 0.85
CA HIS A 528 5.02 29.82 0.00
C HIS A 528 4.48 28.71 0.88
N PHE A 529 3.22 28.37 0.68
CA PHE A 529 2.52 27.33 1.42
C PHE A 529 2.19 26.16 0.49
N SER A 530 2.12 24.97 1.05
CA SER A 530 1.60 23.82 0.35
C SER A 530 0.56 23.06 1.17
N LEU A 531 -0.42 22.54 0.47
CA LEU A 531 -1.31 21.50 0.93
C LEU A 531 -0.90 20.21 0.22
N SER A 532 -0.25 19.32 0.95
CA SER A 532 0.32 18.10 0.41
C SER A 532 -0.75 17.09 -0.04
N ARG A 533 -0.36 16.03 -0.77
CA ARG A 533 -1.26 14.92 -1.13
C ARG A 533 -1.90 14.23 0.08
N SER A 534 -1.23 14.26 1.21
CA SER A 534 -1.72 13.71 2.48
C SER A 534 -2.60 14.68 3.28
N GLY A 535 -2.94 15.84 2.71
CA GLY A 535 -3.76 16.85 3.37
C GLY A 535 -3.04 17.64 4.47
N ILE A 536 -1.70 17.60 4.50
CA ILE A 536 -0.89 18.41 5.43
C ILE A 536 -0.69 19.79 4.83
N PHE A 537 -1.04 20.82 5.63
CA PHE A 537 -0.83 22.23 5.30
C PHE A 537 0.41 22.75 6.02
N SER A 538 1.36 23.30 5.26
CA SER A 538 2.68 23.75 5.77
C SER A 538 3.14 25.05 5.13
N LEU A 539 4.02 25.77 5.82
CA LEU A 539 4.84 26.87 5.27
C LEU A 539 6.15 26.25 4.78
N ASP A 540 6.35 26.18 3.46
CA ASP A 540 7.48 25.48 2.87
C ASP A 540 8.70 26.37 2.70
N ARG A 541 8.50 27.65 2.31
CA ARG A 541 9.57 28.60 2.01
C ARG A 541 9.11 30.04 2.24
N ALA A 542 10.06 30.87 2.66
CA ALA A 542 9.90 32.33 2.72
C ALA A 542 11.10 32.99 2.05
N ASP A 543 10.84 34.08 1.29
CA ASP A 543 11.89 34.87 0.60
C ASP A 543 11.63 36.36 0.83
N ALA A 544 12.68 37.14 1.15
CA ALA A 544 12.62 38.58 1.06
C ALA A 544 12.80 39.00 -0.41
N VAL A 545 11.91 39.88 -0.88
CA VAL A 545 11.97 40.43 -2.24
C VAL A 545 12.25 41.91 -2.16
N ILE A 546 13.40 42.31 -2.70
CA ILE A 546 13.94 43.65 -2.67
C ILE A 546 14.17 44.09 -4.10
N GLU A 547 13.46 45.17 -4.50
CA GLU A 547 13.59 45.77 -5.84
C GLU A 547 14.32 47.09 -5.73
N ILE A 548 15.46 47.21 -6.40
CA ILE A 548 16.25 48.41 -6.47
C ILE A 548 16.28 48.97 -7.88
N SER A 549 16.38 50.30 -7.99
CA SER A 549 16.59 51.00 -9.25
C SER A 549 18.03 51.46 -9.31
N GLU A 550 18.81 50.99 -10.28
CA GLU A 550 20.19 51.33 -10.52
C GLU A 550 20.34 51.96 -11.90
N TRP A 551 21.14 53.01 -11.97
CA TRP A 551 21.54 53.59 -13.26
C TRP A 551 22.65 52.73 -13.86
N VAL A 552 22.37 52.11 -15.02
CA VAL A 552 23.33 51.29 -15.75
C VAL A 552 23.71 52.05 -17.02
N GLU A 553 25.00 52.22 -17.25
CA GLU A 553 25.49 52.75 -18.51
C GLU A 553 25.36 51.67 -19.58
N VAL A 554 24.55 51.97 -20.60
CA VAL A 554 24.31 51.07 -21.72
C VAL A 554 24.93 51.75 -22.95
N PRO A 555 25.76 51.01 -23.76
CA PRO A 555 26.28 51.53 -25.02
C PRO A 555 25.13 51.97 -25.94
N LYS A 556 25.20 53.17 -26.51
CA LYS A 556 24.25 53.64 -27.53
C LYS A 556 24.32 52.72 -28.74
N LYS A 557 23.27 52.03 -29.07
CA LYS A 557 23.13 51.32 -30.35
C LYS A 557 22.92 52.34 -31.43
N ASN A 558 23.88 52.41 -32.39
CA ASN A 558 23.66 53.13 -33.63
C ASN A 558 22.50 52.46 -34.38
N LEU A 559 21.42 53.20 -34.55
CA LEU A 559 20.36 52.86 -35.50
C LEU A 559 20.89 53.24 -36.89
N THR A 560 21.35 52.27 -37.64
CA THR A 560 21.43 52.35 -39.10
C THR A 560 20.04 52.37 -39.66
N LEU A 561 19.65 53.54 -40.21
CA LEU A 561 18.45 53.63 -41.03
C LEU A 561 18.61 52.84 -42.29
N GLU A 562 17.88 51.78 -42.45
CA GLU A 562 17.53 51.26 -43.76
C GLU A 562 16.08 51.63 -44.08
N ASN A 563 15.99 52.57 -45.06
CA ASN A 563 14.77 52.90 -45.76
C ASN A 563 14.28 51.74 -46.58
N SER A 564 13.06 51.35 -46.40
CA SER A 564 12.24 50.84 -47.50
C SER A 564 10.72 51.04 -47.15
N THR A 565 10.18 51.84 -48.00
CA THR A 565 8.79 52.22 -48.20
C THR A 565 7.83 51.04 -48.41
N SER A 566 6.68 51.12 -47.85
CA SER A 566 5.35 51.30 -48.47
C SER A 566 4.22 50.48 -47.84
N ALA A 567 3.20 51.27 -47.62
CA ALA A 567 1.74 50.96 -47.70
C ALA A 567 1.03 50.28 -46.54
N SER A 568 0.32 51.11 -45.80
CA SER A 568 -0.96 50.83 -45.12
C SER A 568 -2.07 50.56 -46.13
N PRO A 569 -3.29 50.07 -45.79
CA PRO A 569 -4.11 50.63 -44.73
C PRO A 569 -5.06 49.68 -43.94
N ASN A 570 -5.43 50.19 -42.77
CA ASN A 570 -6.77 50.14 -42.12
C ASN A 570 -7.61 48.85 -42.00
N LYS A 571 -7.95 48.44 -40.81
CA LYS A 571 -9.25 48.71 -40.14
C LYS A 571 -9.35 48.03 -38.74
N SER A 572 -9.60 48.84 -37.80
CA SER A 572 -10.62 48.84 -36.72
C SER A 572 -11.09 47.55 -36.05
N VAL A 573 -10.97 47.59 -34.70
CA VAL A 573 -12.03 47.45 -33.69
C VAL A 573 -12.33 46.06 -33.13
N GLU A 574 -12.24 46.05 -31.84
CA GLU A 574 -12.95 45.45 -30.71
C GLU A 574 -12.37 44.28 -29.97
N THR A 575 -12.06 44.63 -28.73
CA THR A 575 -12.32 43.98 -27.40
C THR A 575 -12.53 42.45 -27.34
N GLY A 576 -11.77 41.85 -26.48
CA GLY A 576 -12.05 40.50 -25.97
C GLY A 576 -10.96 39.99 -25.07
N THR A 577 -11.12 40.22 -23.78
CA THR A 577 -10.36 39.69 -22.67
C THR A 577 -10.44 38.18 -22.67
N GLN A 578 -9.32 37.48 -22.71
CA GLN A 578 -9.22 36.12 -22.11
C GLN A 578 -7.78 35.81 -21.74
N ASN A 579 -7.61 35.56 -20.45
CA ASN A 579 -6.43 34.98 -19.82
C ASN A 579 -6.15 33.56 -20.33
N THR A 580 -4.94 33.31 -20.77
CA THR A 580 -4.37 31.95 -20.82
C THR A 580 -2.93 32.01 -20.30
N SER A 581 -2.72 31.31 -19.20
CA SER A 581 -1.44 31.03 -18.60
C SER A 581 -0.73 29.91 -19.37
N GLU A 582 0.39 30.18 -19.97
CA GLU A 582 1.33 29.16 -20.44
C GLU A 582 2.43 28.93 -19.41
N GLU A 583 2.57 27.68 -19.02
CA GLU A 583 3.71 27.16 -18.26
C GLU A 583 4.90 26.96 -19.20
N THR A 584 6.02 27.56 -18.90
CA THR A 584 7.31 27.15 -19.46
C THR A 584 8.21 26.67 -18.32
N ASN A 585 8.60 25.41 -18.43
CA ASN A 585 9.68 24.80 -17.66
C ASN A 585 11.03 25.36 -18.12
N ASP A 586 11.80 25.89 -17.20
CA ASP A 586 13.23 26.02 -17.36
C ASP A 586 13.97 25.54 -16.11
N ASN A 587 14.63 24.42 -16.29
CA ASN A 587 15.70 23.93 -15.41
C ASN A 587 16.97 24.72 -15.71
N VAL A 588 17.52 25.39 -14.72
CA VAL A 588 18.90 25.88 -14.74
C VAL A 588 19.61 25.47 -13.47
N ASN A 589 20.56 24.57 -13.64
CA ASN A 589 21.62 24.26 -12.69
C ASN A 589 22.53 25.48 -12.53
N ILE A 590 22.87 25.79 -11.29
CA ILE A 590 23.95 26.74 -10.98
C ILE A 590 25.01 25.97 -10.21
N ASP A 591 26.15 25.77 -10.85
CA ASP A 591 27.40 25.41 -10.20
C ASP A 591 28.29 26.65 -10.11
N GLY A 592 28.83 26.94 -8.94
CA GLY A 592 29.69 28.06 -8.67
C GLY A 592 31.16 27.66 -8.72
N GLY A 593 31.93 28.33 -9.54
CA GLY A 593 33.39 28.20 -9.56
C GLY A 593 34.03 29.54 -9.75
N ILE A 594 34.75 30.01 -8.75
CA ILE A 594 35.66 31.17 -8.76
C ILE A 594 36.99 30.67 -9.34
N SER A 595 37.56 31.35 -10.35
CA SER A 595 38.99 31.38 -10.55
C SER A 595 39.43 32.67 -11.26
N ASP A 596 40.20 33.44 -10.52
CA ASP A 596 41.09 34.49 -11.01
C ASP A 596 42.18 33.88 -11.91
N THR A 597 42.46 34.51 -13.03
CA THR A 597 43.80 34.61 -13.54
C THR A 597 43.92 35.81 -14.51
N SER A 598 44.80 36.70 -14.12
CA SER A 598 45.36 37.77 -14.91
C SER A 598 46.25 37.21 -16.05
N ASN A 599 46.24 37.81 -17.24
CA ASN A 599 47.46 38.37 -17.81
C ASN A 599 47.22 39.18 -19.09
N SER A 600 47.99 40.22 -19.12
CA SER A 600 48.21 41.27 -20.06
C SER A 600 48.60 40.86 -21.50
N SER A 601 48.18 41.63 -22.49
CA SER A 601 49.09 42.30 -23.40
C SER A 601 48.39 43.29 -24.35
N VAL A 602 48.89 44.41 -24.38
CA VAL A 602 48.97 45.63 -25.24
C VAL A 602 48.75 45.34 -26.74
N ASN A 603 47.86 46.11 -27.42
CA ASN A 603 48.17 47.11 -28.45
C ASN A 603 46.89 47.78 -28.98
N ASP A 604 46.85 49.05 -28.72
CA ASP A 604 46.85 50.25 -29.55
C ASP A 604 45.82 50.45 -30.66
N GLN A 605 45.15 51.62 -30.50
CA GLN A 605 44.56 52.48 -31.52
C GLN A 605 43.12 52.15 -32.02
N SER A 606 42.16 52.84 -31.49
CA SER A 606 41.50 54.00 -32.07
C SER A 606 40.32 54.42 -31.22
N SER A 607 40.37 55.63 -30.73
CA SER A 607 39.28 56.31 -30.01
C SER A 607 38.11 56.60 -30.95
N THR A 608 37.01 55.89 -30.72
CA THR A 608 35.66 56.39 -31.06
C THR A 608 34.91 56.48 -29.76
N ASP A 609 34.62 57.72 -29.38
CA ASP A 609 33.81 58.09 -28.24
C ASP A 609 32.37 57.50 -28.40
N LEU A 610 32.18 56.30 -27.92
CA LEU A 610 30.85 55.64 -27.78
C LEU A 610 30.18 56.17 -26.52
N GLY A 611 29.46 57.29 -26.64
CA GLY A 611 28.68 57.84 -25.56
C GLY A 611 27.77 56.79 -24.93
N THR A 612 27.99 56.50 -23.64
CA THR A 612 27.10 55.68 -22.84
C THR A 612 25.84 56.44 -22.47
N GLU A 613 24.68 55.86 -22.58
CA GLU A 613 23.40 56.40 -22.10
C GLU A 613 23.10 55.72 -20.76
N LYS A 614 22.83 56.54 -19.73
CA LYS A 614 22.40 56.04 -18.42
C LYS A 614 20.93 55.63 -18.49
N LYS A 615 20.65 54.32 -18.40
CA LYS A 615 19.28 53.77 -18.30
C LYS A 615 19.03 53.27 -16.89
N LEU A 616 17.85 53.66 -16.35
CA LEU A 616 17.41 53.16 -15.06
C LEU A 616 16.97 51.70 -15.24
N LYS A 617 17.69 50.78 -14.63
CA LYS A 617 17.37 49.33 -14.65
C LYS A 617 16.90 48.88 -13.28
N LYS A 618 15.74 48.23 -13.24
CA LYS A 618 15.25 47.57 -12.02
C LYS A 618 15.94 46.20 -11.85
N ARG A 619 16.46 45.96 -10.65
CA ARG A 619 16.98 44.64 -10.23
C ARG A 619 16.18 44.12 -9.05
N THR A 620 15.78 42.87 -9.11
CA THR A 620 15.07 42.15 -8.05
C THR A 620 16.01 41.18 -7.36
N PHE A 621 16.19 41.34 -6.06
CA PHE A 621 16.91 40.40 -5.21
C PHE A 621 15.90 39.56 -4.44
N ARG A 622 16.12 38.25 -4.44
CA ARG A 622 15.36 37.28 -3.63
C ARG A 622 16.32 36.65 -2.63
N ILE A 623 16.08 36.89 -1.36
CA ILE A 623 16.91 36.41 -0.25
C ILE A 623 16.09 35.39 0.52
N PRO A 624 16.54 34.13 0.58
CA PRO A 624 15.86 33.09 1.38
C PRO A 624 15.82 33.51 2.85
N LEU A 625 14.66 33.41 3.47
CA LEU A 625 14.44 33.64 4.89
C LEU A 625 14.48 32.30 5.63
N LYS A 626 14.98 32.30 6.86
CA LYS A 626 15.02 31.14 7.72
C LYS A 626 13.65 30.94 8.35
N ILE A 627 13.11 29.71 8.24
CA ILE A 627 11.86 29.28 8.87
C ILE A 627 12.21 28.26 9.97
N VAL A 628 11.68 28.49 11.16
CA VAL A 628 11.80 27.57 12.29
C VAL A 628 10.42 27.27 12.83
N GLU A 629 10.03 25.98 12.84
CA GLU A 629 8.77 25.56 13.45
C GLU A 629 8.86 25.67 14.98
N LYS A 630 7.88 26.34 15.58
CA LYS A 630 7.73 26.57 17.03
C LYS A 630 6.43 25.98 17.58
N THR A 631 5.82 25.07 16.83
CA THR A 631 4.55 24.42 17.21
C THR A 631 4.65 23.80 18.60
N VAL A 632 3.64 24.04 19.43
CA VAL A 632 3.50 23.46 20.79
C VAL A 632 2.17 22.72 20.90
N GLY A 633 2.06 21.84 21.89
CA GLY A 633 0.84 21.08 22.15
C GLY A 633 0.62 19.91 21.20
N PRO A 634 -0.62 19.39 21.07
CA PRO A 634 -0.93 18.18 20.29
C PRO A 634 -0.58 18.24 18.82
N GLY A 635 -0.45 19.44 18.24
CA GLY A 635 0.01 19.64 16.87
C GLY A 635 1.51 19.41 16.65
N MET A 636 2.29 19.29 17.73
CA MET A 636 3.73 19.06 17.68
C MET A 636 4.02 17.58 17.32
N SER A 637 4.87 17.41 16.33
CA SER A 637 5.36 16.09 15.95
C SER A 637 6.31 15.51 17.02
N LEU A 638 6.47 14.18 17.08
CA LEU A 638 7.53 13.54 17.85
C LEU A 638 8.89 14.11 17.44
N SER A 639 9.75 14.39 18.41
CA SER A 639 11.09 14.87 18.12
C SER A 639 11.93 13.80 17.40
N LYS A 640 13.04 14.21 16.80
CA LYS A 640 13.96 13.26 16.15
C LYS A 640 14.52 12.25 17.14
N GLU A 641 14.81 12.71 18.36
CA GLU A 641 15.30 11.89 19.47
C GLU A 641 14.25 10.89 19.91
N SER A 642 12.99 11.34 20.11
CA SER A 642 11.87 10.47 20.46
C SER A 642 11.59 9.42 19.38
N LEU A 643 11.69 9.80 18.09
CA LEU A 643 11.55 8.84 16.97
C LEU A 643 12.66 7.77 16.97
N VAL A 644 13.90 8.15 17.30
CA VAL A 644 15.03 7.19 17.40
C VAL A 644 14.80 6.23 18.57
N GLU A 645 14.39 6.75 19.72
CA GLU A 645 14.07 5.94 20.90
C GLU A 645 12.90 4.98 20.62
N ALA A 646 11.79 5.48 20.07
CA ALA A 646 10.64 4.68 19.68
C ALA A 646 11.03 3.57 18.70
N LYS A 647 11.85 3.88 17.69
CA LYS A 647 12.34 2.89 16.74
C LYS A 647 13.18 1.81 17.39
N GLN A 648 14.00 2.17 18.39
CA GLN A 648 14.81 1.19 19.13
C GLN A 648 13.93 0.28 19.99
N LYS A 649 12.91 0.84 20.70
CA LYS A 649 11.92 0.05 21.46
C LYS A 649 11.20 -0.95 20.56
N LEU A 650 10.68 -0.49 19.39
CA LEU A 650 9.99 -1.36 18.45
C LEU A 650 10.89 -2.46 17.89
N LYS A 651 12.14 -2.15 17.56
CA LYS A 651 13.11 -3.15 17.08
C LYS A 651 13.39 -4.26 18.10
N VAL A 652 13.41 -3.93 19.39
CA VAL A 652 13.56 -4.94 20.45
C VAL A 652 12.36 -5.88 20.48
N LEU A 653 11.13 -5.32 20.36
CA LEU A 653 9.90 -6.13 20.27
C LEU A 653 9.89 -6.99 19.01
N ASP A 654 10.25 -6.44 17.84
CA ASP A 654 10.29 -7.18 16.58
C ASP A 654 11.26 -8.37 16.66
N LYS A 655 12.40 -8.21 17.33
CA LYS A 655 13.35 -9.30 17.55
C LYS A 655 12.76 -10.40 18.46
N LYS A 656 12.06 -10.02 19.53
CA LYS A 656 11.37 -10.98 20.41
C LYS A 656 10.26 -11.74 19.66
N ASP A 657 9.48 -11.03 18.88
CA ASP A 657 8.41 -11.65 18.08
C ASP A 657 8.95 -12.60 17.01
N ALA A 658 10.07 -12.26 16.37
CA ALA A 658 10.75 -13.13 15.42
C ALA A 658 11.25 -14.42 16.08
N GLU A 659 11.85 -14.32 17.28
CA GLU A 659 12.32 -15.48 18.04
C GLU A 659 11.14 -16.36 18.48
N ARG A 660 10.06 -15.77 19.01
CA ARG A 660 8.85 -16.51 19.39
C ARG A 660 8.24 -17.27 18.21
N ARG A 661 8.15 -16.64 17.03
CA ARG A 661 7.66 -17.29 15.82
C ARG A 661 8.55 -18.45 15.39
N ARG A 662 9.87 -18.23 15.38
CA ARG A 662 10.84 -19.27 15.04
C ARG A 662 10.74 -20.46 15.99
N THR A 663 10.60 -20.20 17.31
CA THR A 663 10.42 -21.27 18.30
C THR A 663 9.14 -22.07 18.03
N ALA A 664 8.02 -21.39 17.75
CA ALA A 664 6.76 -22.05 17.42
C ALA A 664 6.82 -22.85 16.11
N GLU A 665 7.46 -22.32 15.06
CA GLU A 665 7.67 -23.03 13.79
C GLU A 665 8.50 -24.31 14.00
N LEU A 666 9.62 -24.21 14.70
CA LEU A 666 10.48 -25.37 14.98
C LEU A 666 9.81 -26.42 15.87
N LYS A 667 9.01 -25.98 16.85
CA LYS A 667 8.19 -26.89 17.66
C LYS A 667 7.21 -27.66 16.80
N ASN A 668 6.46 -26.97 15.94
CA ASN A 668 5.51 -27.59 15.01
C ASN A 668 6.22 -28.52 14.00
N ASP A 669 7.36 -28.11 13.47
CA ASP A 669 8.14 -28.93 12.54
C ASP A 669 8.64 -30.20 13.21
N LEU A 670 9.13 -30.11 14.45
CA LEU A 670 9.59 -31.25 15.24
C LEU A 670 8.42 -32.21 15.54
N GLU A 671 7.29 -31.66 16.01
CA GLU A 671 6.10 -32.45 16.31
C GLU A 671 5.56 -33.14 15.04
N GLY A 672 5.46 -32.38 13.94
CA GLY A 672 5.06 -32.92 12.64
C GLY A 672 5.99 -34.02 12.12
N TYR A 673 7.32 -33.87 12.31
CA TYR A 673 8.30 -34.88 11.92
C TYR A 673 8.13 -36.15 12.76
N VAL A 674 7.92 -36.02 14.08
CA VAL A 674 7.70 -37.16 14.98
C VAL A 674 6.49 -37.99 14.53
N TYR A 675 5.33 -37.33 14.36
CA TYR A 675 4.11 -38.07 13.97
C TYR A 675 4.18 -38.65 12.57
N ALA A 676 4.64 -37.86 11.57
CA ALA A 676 4.74 -38.33 10.20
C ALA A 676 5.73 -39.47 10.03
N THR A 677 6.83 -39.49 10.81
CA THR A 677 7.82 -40.55 10.78
C THR A 677 7.26 -41.83 11.40
N ARG A 678 6.59 -41.74 12.54
CA ARG A 678 5.93 -42.88 13.21
C ARG A 678 4.89 -43.51 12.31
N GLU A 679 3.96 -42.72 11.76
CA GLU A 679 2.93 -43.19 10.85
C GLU A 679 3.51 -43.97 9.66
N LYS A 680 4.57 -43.45 9.02
CA LYS A 680 5.22 -44.12 7.89
C LYS A 680 5.89 -45.42 8.29
N LEU A 681 6.58 -45.48 9.43
CA LEU A 681 7.25 -46.68 9.89
C LEU A 681 6.28 -47.81 10.26
N GLU A 682 5.09 -47.47 10.77
CA GLU A 682 4.07 -48.40 11.21
C GLU A 682 3.14 -48.86 10.06
N SER A 683 2.91 -48.04 9.04
CA SER A 683 1.89 -48.26 8.01
C SER A 683 2.38 -49.02 6.78
N SER A 684 3.70 -49.22 6.58
CA SER A 684 4.24 -49.73 5.31
C SER A 684 5.22 -50.87 5.47
N GLU A 685 4.83 -52.05 5.00
CA GLU A 685 5.72 -53.21 4.85
C GLU A 685 6.93 -52.98 3.94
N GLU A 686 6.90 -51.88 3.16
CA GLU A 686 8.00 -51.50 2.28
C GLU A 686 9.22 -50.99 3.05
N PHE A 687 9.02 -50.45 4.27
CA PHE A 687 10.12 -50.06 5.13
C PHE A 687 10.96 -51.26 5.63
N GLU A 688 10.38 -52.45 5.70
CA GLU A 688 11.10 -53.68 6.01
C GLU A 688 12.10 -54.07 4.93
N LYS A 689 11.86 -53.66 3.69
CA LYS A 689 12.73 -53.96 2.54
C LYS A 689 13.96 -53.05 2.48
N ILE A 690 13.90 -51.89 3.16
CA ILE A 690 14.92 -50.83 3.03
C ILE A 690 15.57 -50.45 4.37
N SER A 691 15.12 -51.01 5.48
CA SER A 691 15.68 -50.72 6.83
C SER A 691 15.77 -52.01 7.62
N THR A 692 16.81 -52.10 8.45
CA THR A 692 16.98 -53.22 9.38
C THR A 692 16.03 -53.04 10.58
N SER A 693 15.69 -54.12 11.26
CA SER A 693 14.93 -54.10 12.51
C SER A 693 15.58 -53.18 13.55
N GLN A 694 16.91 -53.18 13.61
CA GLN A 694 17.68 -52.37 14.54
C GLN A 694 17.59 -50.87 14.20
N GLU A 695 17.65 -50.49 12.92
CA GLU A 695 17.46 -49.08 12.49
C GLU A 695 16.06 -48.58 12.86
N ARG A 696 15.02 -49.38 12.57
CA ARG A 696 13.63 -49.04 12.90
C ARG A 696 13.43 -48.89 14.40
N GLN A 697 13.96 -49.81 15.19
CA GLN A 697 13.87 -49.76 16.65
C GLN A 697 14.58 -48.53 17.21
N SER A 698 15.80 -48.23 16.73
CA SER A 698 16.56 -47.09 17.17
C SER A 698 15.87 -45.73 16.88
N ILE A 699 15.21 -45.62 15.71
CA ILE A 699 14.48 -44.39 15.40
C ILE A 699 13.21 -44.27 16.25
N ILE A 700 12.46 -45.36 16.46
CA ILE A 700 11.27 -45.35 17.31
C ILE A 700 11.63 -44.93 18.75
N GLU A 701 12.69 -45.50 19.33
CA GLU A 701 13.18 -45.11 20.67
C GLU A 701 13.53 -43.60 20.74
N LYS A 702 14.13 -43.07 19.67
CA LYS A 702 14.44 -41.65 19.64
C LYS A 702 13.19 -40.75 19.42
N LEU A 703 12.20 -41.22 18.66
CA LEU A 703 10.91 -40.53 18.52
C LEU A 703 10.17 -40.47 19.86
N ASP A 704 10.18 -41.59 20.62
CA ASP A 704 9.56 -41.68 21.94
C ASP A 704 10.25 -40.71 22.94
N GLU A 705 11.59 -40.70 23.00
CA GLU A 705 12.39 -39.82 23.82
C GLU A 705 12.09 -38.35 23.51
N VAL A 706 12.07 -37.96 22.23
CA VAL A 706 11.79 -36.60 21.81
C VAL A 706 10.34 -36.20 22.05
N GLN A 707 9.40 -37.14 21.85
CA GLN A 707 7.98 -36.92 22.12
C GLN A 707 7.72 -36.71 23.61
N GLU A 708 8.33 -37.48 24.49
CA GLU A 708 8.25 -37.32 25.94
C GLU A 708 8.81 -35.94 26.34
N TRP A 709 9.98 -35.57 25.79
CA TRP A 709 10.60 -34.28 26.03
C TRP A 709 9.72 -33.13 25.57
N LEU A 710 9.03 -33.22 24.42
CA LEU A 710 8.14 -32.19 23.87
C LEU A 710 7.00 -31.80 24.84
N TYR A 711 6.52 -32.78 25.60
CA TYR A 711 5.41 -32.59 26.55
C TYR A 711 5.84 -32.43 28.02
N THR A 712 7.15 -32.43 28.28
CA THR A 712 7.72 -32.21 29.61
C THR A 712 8.67 -31.01 29.59
N ASP A 713 9.98 -31.25 29.46
CA ASP A 713 11.02 -30.22 29.52
C ASP A 713 11.03 -29.28 28.28
N GLY A 714 10.39 -29.71 27.20
CA GLY A 714 10.31 -28.95 25.94
C GLY A 714 9.26 -27.82 25.90
N GLU A 715 8.44 -27.66 26.96
CA GLU A 715 7.39 -26.64 26.96
C GLU A 715 7.96 -25.22 26.82
N ASP A 716 9.04 -24.94 27.56
CA ASP A 716 9.71 -23.64 27.60
C ASP A 716 11.06 -23.61 26.84
N ALA A 717 11.33 -24.61 26.00
CA ALA A 717 12.59 -24.74 25.30
C ALA A 717 12.81 -23.66 24.24
N SER A 718 14.06 -23.35 23.96
CA SER A 718 14.48 -22.38 22.95
C SER A 718 14.37 -22.93 21.52
N ALA A 719 14.32 -22.05 20.53
CA ALA A 719 14.36 -22.41 19.11
C ALA A 719 15.57 -23.30 18.77
N THR A 720 16.71 -23.08 19.40
CA THR A 720 17.93 -23.86 19.19
C THR A 720 17.74 -25.29 19.64
N GLU A 721 17.15 -25.52 20.80
CA GLU A 721 16.90 -26.86 21.34
C GLU A 721 15.91 -27.67 20.49
N PHE A 722 14.86 -27.03 19.95
CA PHE A 722 13.97 -27.67 18.97
C PHE A 722 14.69 -28.04 17.68
N GLN A 723 15.53 -27.13 17.16
CA GLN A 723 16.31 -27.37 15.94
C GLN A 723 17.28 -28.53 16.12
N GLU A 724 18.03 -28.60 17.23
CA GLU A 724 18.99 -29.67 17.51
C GLU A 724 18.31 -31.06 17.55
N ARG A 725 17.12 -31.14 18.16
CA ARG A 725 16.37 -32.40 18.21
C ARG A 725 15.79 -32.79 16.85
N LEU A 726 15.32 -31.83 16.09
CA LEU A 726 14.83 -32.05 14.73
C LEU A 726 15.96 -32.54 13.83
N ASP A 727 17.15 -31.93 13.92
CA ASP A 727 18.33 -32.32 13.14
C ASP A 727 18.82 -33.71 13.55
N LEU A 728 18.78 -34.05 14.84
CA LEU A 728 19.08 -35.39 15.33
C LEU A 728 18.14 -36.44 14.72
N LEU A 729 16.82 -36.20 14.80
CA LEU A 729 15.84 -37.17 14.22
C LEU A 729 15.99 -37.26 12.70
N LYS A 730 16.21 -36.14 12.00
CA LYS A 730 16.48 -36.17 10.54
C LYS A 730 17.75 -36.91 10.20
N SER A 731 18.82 -36.80 10.98
CA SER A 731 20.07 -37.48 10.74
C SER A 731 19.90 -39.02 10.76
N ILE A 732 18.95 -39.55 11.52
CA ILE A 732 18.65 -40.99 11.64
C ILE A 732 17.58 -41.38 10.61
N GLY A 733 16.53 -40.61 10.45
CA GLY A 733 15.36 -40.96 9.62
C GLY A 733 15.54 -40.66 8.15
N ASP A 734 16.14 -39.55 7.77
CA ASP A 734 16.28 -39.09 6.39
C ASP A 734 17.02 -40.13 5.49
N PRO A 735 18.07 -40.85 5.97
CA PRO A 735 18.68 -41.92 5.19
C PRO A 735 17.73 -43.07 4.89
N ILE A 736 16.81 -43.40 5.80
CA ILE A 736 15.79 -44.43 5.60
C ILE A 736 14.76 -43.95 4.60
N PHE A 737 14.26 -42.69 4.75
CA PHE A 737 13.32 -42.13 3.81
C PHE A 737 13.90 -41.91 2.41
N PHE A 738 15.18 -41.60 2.32
CA PHE A 738 15.89 -41.53 1.05
C PHE A 738 15.86 -42.87 0.34
N ARG A 739 16.21 -43.99 1.04
CA ARG A 739 16.12 -45.34 0.50
C ARG A 739 14.69 -45.71 0.08
N PHE A 740 13.71 -45.30 0.89
CA PHE A 740 12.28 -45.52 0.58
C PHE A 740 11.86 -44.81 -0.71
N ASN A 741 12.18 -43.53 -0.84
CA ASN A 741 11.84 -42.78 -2.02
C ASN A 741 12.49 -43.33 -3.27
N GLU A 742 13.75 -43.78 -3.17
CA GLU A 742 14.49 -44.35 -4.29
C GLU A 742 14.01 -45.75 -4.65
N LEU A 743 13.30 -46.45 -3.78
CA LEU A 743 12.73 -47.78 -4.10
C LEU A 743 11.74 -47.70 -5.27
N THR A 744 10.95 -46.64 -5.34
CA THR A 744 9.95 -46.39 -6.38
C THR A 744 10.42 -45.40 -7.47
N ALA A 745 11.11 -44.32 -7.10
CA ALA A 745 11.55 -43.26 -8.01
C ALA A 745 12.62 -43.75 -9.00
N ARG A 746 13.60 -44.55 -8.53
CA ARG A 746 14.68 -45.07 -9.35
C ARG A 746 14.24 -45.98 -10.48
N PRO A 747 13.38 -47.04 -10.26
CA PRO A 747 12.87 -47.86 -11.37
C PRO A 747 12.03 -47.01 -12.36
N ALA A 748 11.27 -46.02 -11.86
CA ALA A 748 10.50 -45.14 -12.72
C ALA A 748 11.42 -44.28 -13.59
N ALA A 749 12.46 -43.67 -13.01
CA ALA A 749 13.46 -42.90 -13.72
C ALA A 749 14.20 -43.73 -14.78
N SER A 750 14.64 -44.95 -14.41
CA SER A 750 15.26 -45.87 -15.34
C SER A 750 14.36 -46.22 -16.53
N LYS A 751 13.08 -46.54 -16.27
CA LYS A 751 12.10 -46.81 -17.33
C LYS A 751 11.89 -45.60 -18.25
N GLN A 752 11.81 -44.39 -17.71
CA GLN A 752 11.68 -43.18 -18.49
C GLN A 752 12.93 -42.86 -19.31
N ALA A 753 14.11 -43.06 -18.73
CA ALA A 753 15.38 -42.90 -19.44
C ALA A 753 15.50 -43.83 -20.64
N ARG A 754 15.17 -45.15 -20.46
CA ARG A 754 15.18 -46.14 -21.53
C ARG A 754 14.19 -45.78 -22.64
N ARG A 755 13.01 -45.34 -22.30
CA ARG A 755 12.02 -44.84 -23.25
C ARG A 755 12.57 -43.69 -24.08
N TYR A 756 13.17 -42.68 -23.43
CA TYR A 756 13.77 -41.56 -24.11
C TYR A 756 14.93 -41.94 -25.03
N LEU A 757 15.82 -42.85 -24.58
CA LEU A 757 16.92 -43.36 -25.40
C LEU A 757 16.40 -44.07 -26.67
N GLY A 758 15.26 -44.80 -26.57
CA GLY A 758 14.58 -45.41 -27.72
C GLY A 758 14.00 -44.37 -28.69
N GLU A 759 13.34 -43.33 -28.16
CA GLU A 759 12.77 -42.22 -28.93
C GLU A 759 13.88 -41.40 -29.61
N LEU A 760 15.03 -41.22 -28.94
CA LEU A 760 16.18 -40.51 -29.49
C LEU A 760 16.74 -41.12 -30.75
N GLN A 761 16.78 -42.47 -30.85
CA GLN A 761 17.20 -43.13 -32.07
C GLN A 761 16.32 -42.77 -33.26
N GLN A 762 15.02 -42.59 -33.03
CA GLN A 762 14.07 -42.17 -34.10
C GLN A 762 14.29 -40.70 -34.47
N ILE A 763 14.57 -39.82 -33.48
CA ILE A 763 14.86 -38.44 -33.72
C ILE A 763 16.13 -38.27 -34.58
N VAL A 764 17.17 -39.02 -34.27
CA VAL A 764 18.45 -38.99 -35.01
C VAL A 764 18.28 -39.52 -36.45
N ARG A 765 17.55 -40.64 -36.66
CA ARG A 765 17.20 -41.09 -38.01
C ARG A 765 16.43 -40.03 -38.79
N GLY A 766 15.53 -39.30 -38.11
CA GLY A 766 14.83 -38.17 -38.71
C GLY A 766 15.78 -37.03 -39.13
N TRP A 767 16.89 -36.83 -38.43
CA TRP A 767 17.89 -35.80 -38.83
C TRP A 767 18.65 -36.21 -40.09
N GLU A 768 19.03 -37.48 -40.25
CA GLU A 768 19.67 -37.98 -41.45
C GLU A 768 18.85 -37.72 -42.71
N THR A 769 17.50 -37.80 -42.59
CA THR A 769 16.59 -37.61 -43.71
C THR A 769 16.21 -36.13 -43.89
N ASN A 770 15.88 -35.43 -42.81
CA ASN A 770 15.28 -34.11 -42.87
C ASN A 770 16.29 -32.92 -42.67
N LYS A 771 17.50 -33.24 -42.17
CA LYS A 771 18.53 -32.23 -41.84
C LYS A 771 19.89 -32.64 -42.38
N SER A 772 19.97 -32.95 -43.69
CA SER A 772 21.21 -33.40 -44.37
C SER A 772 22.39 -32.41 -44.30
N TRP A 773 22.16 -31.21 -43.80
CA TRP A 773 23.20 -30.21 -43.55
C TRP A 773 23.90 -30.36 -42.18
N LEU A 774 23.37 -31.22 -41.29
CA LEU A 774 24.04 -31.51 -40.04
C LEU A 774 25.28 -32.35 -40.32
N ARG A 775 26.37 -31.98 -39.69
CA ARG A 775 27.65 -32.70 -39.82
C ARG A 775 27.50 -34.02 -39.10
N LYS A 776 27.98 -35.11 -39.74
CA LYS A 776 27.92 -36.47 -39.26
C LYS A 776 28.57 -36.65 -37.88
N ASP A 777 29.69 -35.88 -37.61
CA ASP A 777 30.38 -35.92 -36.33
C ASP A 777 29.49 -35.46 -35.16
N ARG A 778 28.55 -34.53 -35.39
CA ARG A 778 27.60 -34.08 -34.39
C ARG A 778 26.50 -35.12 -34.10
N ILE A 779 26.06 -35.80 -35.11
CA ILE A 779 25.10 -36.90 -35.00
C ILE A 779 25.74 -38.07 -34.25
N ASP A 780 26.94 -38.45 -34.63
CA ASP A 780 27.71 -39.53 -33.99
C ASP A 780 28.04 -39.21 -32.52
N GLU A 781 28.30 -37.90 -32.20
CA GLU A 781 28.51 -37.47 -30.82
C GLU A 781 27.29 -37.71 -29.95
N VAL A 782 26.05 -37.43 -30.40
CA VAL A 782 24.81 -37.64 -29.66
C VAL A 782 24.57 -39.15 -29.49
N LEU A 783 24.78 -39.95 -30.53
CA LEU A 783 24.63 -41.43 -30.47
C LEU A 783 25.60 -42.06 -29.47
N ASN A 784 26.86 -41.59 -29.50
CA ASN A 784 27.88 -42.06 -28.55
C ASN A 784 27.55 -41.68 -27.12
N ASP A 785 27.02 -40.47 -26.87
CA ASP A 785 26.61 -40.07 -25.53
C ASP A 785 25.36 -40.82 -25.09
N ALA A 786 24.39 -41.09 -25.97
CA ALA A 786 23.26 -41.93 -25.69
C ALA A 786 23.67 -43.37 -25.30
N GLU A 787 24.64 -43.97 -26.04
CA GLU A 787 25.17 -45.28 -25.72
C GLU A 787 25.96 -45.29 -24.40
N LYS A 788 26.69 -44.23 -24.09
CA LYS A 788 27.33 -44.07 -22.77
C LYS A 788 26.31 -44.01 -21.64
N VAL A 789 25.22 -43.23 -21.81
CA VAL A 789 24.14 -43.18 -20.80
C VAL A 789 23.48 -44.52 -20.63
N LYS A 790 23.23 -45.25 -21.71
CA LYS A 790 22.65 -46.58 -21.68
C LYS A 790 23.55 -47.59 -20.98
N THR A 791 24.83 -47.66 -21.37
CA THR A 791 25.84 -48.54 -20.74
C THR A 791 25.97 -48.24 -19.25
N TRP A 792 26.08 -46.95 -18.88
CA TRP A 792 26.11 -46.54 -17.47
C TRP A 792 24.88 -47.01 -16.72
N LEU A 793 23.67 -46.88 -17.32
CA LEU A 793 22.43 -47.28 -16.69
C LEU A 793 22.36 -48.80 -16.51
N ASP A 794 22.83 -49.60 -17.53
CA ASP A 794 22.89 -51.05 -17.48
C ASP A 794 23.86 -51.53 -16.38
N GLU A 795 25.03 -50.89 -16.28
CA GLU A 795 26.04 -51.18 -15.26
C GLU A 795 25.48 -50.87 -13.86
N LYS A 796 24.86 -49.70 -13.71
CA LYS A 796 24.30 -49.28 -12.42
C LYS A 796 23.11 -50.10 -11.97
N GLU A 797 22.26 -50.54 -12.88
CA GLU A 797 21.16 -51.44 -12.54
C GLU A 797 21.69 -52.82 -12.14
N ALA A 798 22.75 -53.29 -12.80
CA ALA A 798 23.40 -54.56 -12.43
C ALA A 798 24.08 -54.48 -11.05
N GLU A 799 24.71 -53.37 -10.72
CA GLU A 799 25.28 -53.08 -9.42
C GLU A 799 24.17 -53.04 -8.33
N GLN A 800 23.09 -52.35 -8.63
CA GLN A 800 21.94 -52.21 -7.72
C GLN A 800 21.27 -53.58 -7.40
N LYS A 801 21.20 -54.48 -8.35
CA LYS A 801 20.67 -55.84 -8.10
C LYS A 801 21.49 -56.63 -7.09
N LYS A 802 22.78 -56.25 -6.93
CA LYS A 802 23.70 -56.84 -5.94
C LYS A 802 23.72 -56.07 -4.62
N THR A 803 23.20 -54.86 -4.60
CA THR A 803 23.20 -53.97 -3.43
C THR A 803 21.99 -54.30 -2.54
N SER A 804 22.27 -54.56 -1.25
CA SER A 804 21.20 -54.75 -0.26
C SER A 804 20.31 -53.52 -0.16
N GLY A 805 19.00 -53.74 -0.01
CA GLY A 805 18.04 -52.64 0.23
C GLY A 805 18.34 -51.75 1.44
N PHE A 806 19.11 -52.29 2.39
CA PHE A 806 19.50 -51.58 3.63
C PHE A 806 20.71 -50.63 3.45
N ARG A 807 21.31 -50.58 2.27
CA ARG A 807 22.46 -49.70 1.94
C ARG A 807 22.02 -48.56 1.03
N THR A 808 22.84 -47.55 0.97
CA THR A 808 22.69 -46.46 0.00
C THR A 808 22.59 -47.06 -1.42
N PRO A 809 21.64 -46.64 -2.23
CA PRO A 809 21.48 -47.11 -3.60
C PRO A 809 22.74 -46.92 -4.43
N ALA A 810 23.03 -47.82 -5.35
CA ALA A 810 24.19 -47.76 -6.26
C ALA A 810 24.11 -46.56 -7.23
N PHE A 811 22.91 -46.02 -7.42
CA PHE A 811 22.61 -44.78 -8.17
C PHE A 811 21.25 -44.23 -7.74
N THR A 812 20.99 -42.98 -8.03
CA THR A 812 19.76 -42.29 -7.66
C THR A 812 18.89 -41.95 -8.86
N SER A 813 17.61 -41.71 -8.61
CA SER A 813 16.68 -41.21 -9.63
C SER A 813 17.17 -39.87 -10.22
N ASP A 814 17.72 -38.99 -9.38
CA ASP A 814 18.26 -37.67 -9.82
C ASP A 814 19.47 -37.80 -10.73
N GLU A 815 20.37 -38.80 -10.47
CA GLU A 815 21.51 -39.05 -11.36
C GLU A 815 21.03 -39.52 -12.76
N VAL A 816 19.96 -40.34 -12.81
CA VAL A 816 19.36 -40.75 -14.08
C VAL A 816 18.76 -39.58 -14.81
N TYR A 817 17.96 -38.74 -14.12
CA TYR A 817 17.37 -37.54 -14.72
C TYR A 817 18.42 -36.55 -15.17
N GLY A 818 19.49 -36.32 -14.39
CA GLY A 818 20.59 -35.46 -14.76
C GLY A 818 21.24 -35.85 -16.08
N LYS A 819 21.60 -37.16 -16.23
CA LYS A 819 22.17 -37.67 -17.49
C LYS A 819 21.21 -37.57 -18.68
N VAL A 820 19.93 -37.82 -18.47
CA VAL A 820 18.92 -37.65 -19.52
C VAL A 820 18.75 -36.21 -19.91
N PHE A 821 18.78 -35.28 -18.94
CA PHE A 821 18.68 -33.85 -19.16
C PHE A 821 19.85 -33.31 -19.97
N ASP A 822 21.09 -33.67 -19.62
CA ASP A 822 22.28 -33.29 -20.35
C ASP A 822 22.20 -33.76 -21.83
N LEU A 823 21.70 -34.96 -22.05
CA LEU A 823 21.48 -35.48 -23.39
C LEU A 823 20.38 -34.74 -24.14
N GLN A 824 19.29 -34.40 -23.48
CA GLN A 824 18.18 -33.61 -24.04
C GLN A 824 18.62 -32.20 -24.44
N ASP A 825 19.42 -31.55 -23.60
CA ASP A 825 19.96 -30.21 -23.89
C ASP A 825 20.86 -30.24 -25.13
N LYS A 826 21.72 -31.26 -25.24
CA LYS A 826 22.57 -31.47 -26.38
C LYS A 826 21.75 -31.71 -27.67
N VAL A 827 20.73 -32.56 -27.59
CA VAL A 827 19.79 -32.83 -28.69
C VAL A 827 19.07 -31.56 -29.12
N THR A 828 18.60 -30.78 -28.15
CA THR A 828 17.93 -29.51 -28.41
C THR A 828 18.84 -28.50 -29.07
N THR A 829 20.09 -28.41 -28.64
CA THR A 829 21.08 -27.53 -29.20
C THR A 829 21.39 -27.89 -30.68
N ILE A 830 21.55 -29.19 -30.98
CA ILE A 830 21.77 -29.66 -32.36
C ILE A 830 20.52 -29.43 -33.21
N ASN A 831 19.35 -29.64 -32.65
CA ASN A 831 18.07 -29.45 -33.33
C ASN A 831 17.82 -27.99 -33.76
N ARG A 832 18.39 -27.02 -33.04
CA ARG A 832 18.33 -25.58 -33.34
C ARG A 832 19.31 -25.11 -34.42
N ILE A 833 20.24 -25.95 -34.95
CA ILE A 833 21.17 -25.56 -35.98
C ILE A 833 20.43 -25.22 -37.28
N PRO A 834 20.49 -23.99 -37.79
CA PRO A 834 19.74 -23.58 -38.98
C PRO A 834 20.36 -24.14 -40.26
N LYS A 835 19.54 -24.33 -41.30
CA LYS A 835 20.01 -24.73 -42.63
C LYS A 835 20.98 -23.66 -43.18
N PRO A 836 22.17 -24.02 -43.67
CA PRO A 836 23.09 -23.05 -44.29
C PRO A 836 22.46 -22.35 -45.49
N LYS A 837 22.58 -21.05 -45.55
CA LYS A 837 22.14 -20.29 -46.72
C LYS A 837 23.02 -20.70 -47.93
N PRO A 838 22.48 -20.93 -49.12
CA PRO A 838 23.29 -21.24 -50.31
C PRO A 838 24.29 -20.10 -50.57
N LYS A 839 25.55 -20.47 -50.84
CA LYS A 839 26.60 -19.50 -51.27
C LYS A 839 26.16 -19.00 -52.64
N VAL A 840 25.87 -17.71 -52.71
CA VAL A 840 25.74 -17.01 -54.00
C VAL A 840 27.15 -16.82 -54.54
N GLU A 841 27.48 -17.56 -55.57
CA GLU A 841 28.72 -17.33 -56.37
C GLU A 841 28.65 -15.93 -56.99
N LYS A 842 29.62 -15.10 -56.71
CA LYS A 842 29.78 -13.80 -57.37
C LYS A 842 30.19 -14.02 -58.83
N PRO A 843 29.50 -13.39 -59.81
CA PRO A 843 29.97 -13.42 -61.18
C PRO A 843 31.25 -12.62 -61.33
N ILE A 844 32.16 -13.19 -62.08
CA ILE A 844 33.44 -12.63 -62.49
C ILE A 844 33.23 -11.34 -63.28
N LYS A 845 33.85 -10.23 -62.89
CA LYS A 845 33.85 -8.98 -63.60
C LYS A 845 34.86 -9.07 -64.75
N ASN A 846 34.39 -8.90 -65.96
CA ASN A 846 35.18 -8.40 -67.07
C ASN A 846 35.00 -6.88 -67.11
N GLU A 847 36.20 -6.23 -67.11
CA GLU A 847 36.34 -4.80 -67.34
C GLU A 847 36.07 -4.46 -68.80
N THR A 848 35.29 -3.45 -69.09
CA THR A 848 35.50 -2.48 -70.16
C THR A 848 34.78 -1.18 -69.86
N GLU A 849 35.49 -0.12 -70.08
CA GLU A 849 35.26 1.30 -69.77
C GLU A 849 34.07 1.91 -70.49
N ASN A 850 33.65 2.99 -69.81
CA ASN A 850 33.22 4.27 -70.37
C ASN A 850 31.73 4.67 -70.15
N GLY A 851 31.69 5.77 -69.40
CA GLY A 851 30.87 6.92 -69.84
C GLY A 851 29.54 7.15 -69.19
N GLY A 852 29.50 8.02 -68.25
CA GLY A 852 28.60 9.13 -68.28
C GLY A 852 27.23 9.02 -67.50
N ALA A 853 27.11 9.96 -66.64
CA ALA A 853 25.90 10.73 -66.32
C ALA A 853 24.92 10.20 -65.24
N LYS A 854 24.88 11.05 -64.22
CA LYS A 854 23.82 11.32 -63.26
C LYS A 854 22.41 11.02 -63.73
N VAL A 855 21.55 10.62 -62.85
CA VAL A 855 20.36 11.38 -62.39
C VAL A 855 19.67 10.62 -61.25
N ASN A 856 19.25 11.37 -60.23
CA ASN A 856 18.38 11.12 -59.10
C ASN A 856 17.01 10.60 -59.53
N THR A 857 16.36 9.85 -58.63
CA THR A 857 15.07 10.18 -57.95
C THR A 857 14.45 8.90 -57.41
N SER A 858 14.25 8.90 -56.10
CA SER A 858 13.01 9.00 -55.35
C SER A 858 11.89 8.00 -55.59
N ASN A 859 11.49 7.46 -54.49
CA ASN A 859 10.09 7.22 -54.05
C ASN A 859 9.27 6.05 -54.52
N THR A 860 8.70 5.46 -53.53
CA THR A 860 7.28 5.18 -53.27
C THR A 860 6.85 3.74 -53.39
N SER A 861 6.58 3.18 -52.22
CA SER A 861 5.25 2.79 -51.69
C SER A 861 4.40 1.72 -52.36
N SER A 862 3.78 1.04 -51.48
CA SER A 862 2.40 0.49 -51.49
C SER A 862 2.23 -0.94 -52.01
N GLU A 863 1.65 -1.62 -51.07
CA GLU A 863 0.25 -2.07 -50.97
C GLU A 863 -0.04 -3.45 -51.54
N GLU A 864 -0.63 -4.19 -50.57
CA GLU A 864 -1.91 -4.91 -50.68
C GLU A 864 -2.02 -6.03 -51.72
N THR A 865 -2.57 -7.14 -51.35
CA THR A 865 -3.97 -7.50 -51.08
C THR A 865 -4.10 -9.02 -50.92
N THR A 866 -4.82 -9.41 -49.87
CA THR A 866 -6.10 -10.12 -49.74
C THR A 866 -6.38 -11.29 -50.73
N SER A 867 -6.85 -12.35 -50.18
CA SER A 867 -8.21 -12.92 -50.22
C SER A 867 -8.15 -14.46 -50.08
N GLU A 868 -8.90 -14.96 -49.22
CA GLU A 868 -10.28 -15.42 -49.18
C GLU A 868 -10.54 -16.86 -49.68
N ASN A 869 -11.35 -17.49 -48.87
CA ASN A 869 -12.39 -18.49 -49.15
C ASN A 869 -11.95 -19.96 -49.22
N GLY A 870 -12.67 -20.83 -48.64
CA GLY A 870 -14.07 -20.97 -48.21
C GLY A 870 -14.31 -22.38 -47.75
N GLN A 871 -15.20 -22.49 -46.79
CA GLN A 871 -16.47 -23.27 -46.85
C GLN A 871 -16.37 -24.76 -47.23
N THR A 872 -16.88 -25.66 -46.49
CA THR A 872 -18.24 -26.07 -46.10
C THR A 872 -18.07 -27.47 -45.47
N GLY A 873 -18.86 -27.99 -44.66
CA GLY A 873 -20.22 -28.02 -44.31
C GLY A 873 -20.47 -29.20 -43.42
N ASP A 874 -21.40 -29.08 -42.57
CA ASP A 874 -22.55 -29.94 -42.23
C ASP A 874 -22.26 -31.44 -41.91
N SER A 875 -22.82 -32.07 -40.94
CA SER A 875 -24.20 -32.03 -40.45
C SER A 875 -24.36 -32.99 -39.25
N ASP A 876 -25.34 -32.67 -38.43
CA ASP A 876 -26.32 -33.54 -37.76
C ASP A 876 -25.79 -34.63 -36.80
N GLY A 877 -26.32 -34.80 -35.66
CA GLY A 877 -27.63 -34.59 -35.11
C GLY A 877 -27.85 -35.45 -33.89
N LEU A 878 -28.80 -34.98 -33.10
CA LEU A 878 -29.75 -35.71 -32.28
C LEU A 878 -29.29 -36.33 -30.90
N SER A 879 -29.79 -35.64 -29.91
CA SER A 879 -30.83 -36.08 -28.93
C SER A 879 -30.43 -37.02 -27.80
N GLY A 880 -30.82 -36.57 -26.66
CA GLY A 880 -31.64 -37.42 -25.81
C GLY A 880 -31.21 -37.42 -24.34
N ASP A 881 -31.97 -36.67 -23.61
CA ASP A 881 -32.71 -37.02 -22.37
C ASP A 881 -31.94 -37.23 -21.05
N LYS A 882 -32.26 -36.32 -20.11
CA LYS A 882 -32.84 -36.54 -18.76
C LYS A 882 -32.16 -37.51 -17.80
N ALA A 883 -31.80 -37.09 -16.66
CA ALA A 883 -32.56 -37.06 -15.44
C ALA A 883 -31.66 -36.93 -14.20
N ASP A 884 -32.07 -36.06 -13.31
CA ASP A 884 -32.16 -36.15 -11.86
C ASP A 884 -31.12 -36.95 -11.07
N SER A 885 -30.45 -36.25 -10.16
CA SER A 885 -30.67 -36.42 -8.70
C SER A 885 -29.58 -35.72 -7.90
N GLU A 886 -29.97 -34.76 -7.11
CA GLU A 886 -29.35 -34.50 -5.83
C GLU A 886 -29.40 -35.72 -4.91
N PRO A 887 -28.52 -35.87 -3.95
CA PRO A 887 -28.94 -35.41 -2.63
C PRO A 887 -27.82 -34.78 -1.78
N ASN A 888 -28.26 -33.74 -1.04
CA ASN A 888 -28.02 -33.47 0.38
C ASN A 888 -27.17 -34.47 1.15
N VAL A 889 -26.29 -33.91 2.00
CA VAL A 889 -26.15 -34.17 3.44
C VAL A 889 -25.02 -33.28 3.98
N ARG A 890 -25.37 -32.27 4.80
CA ARG A 890 -25.21 -32.12 6.26
C ARG A 890 -23.79 -32.17 6.80
N ASP A 891 -23.44 -31.05 7.37
CA ASP A 891 -23.25 -30.73 8.79
C ASP A 891 -21.91 -31.03 9.45
N GLU A 892 -21.58 -30.06 10.24
CA GLU A 892 -20.78 -30.02 11.48
C GLU A 892 -19.26 -29.89 11.32
N LEU A 893 -18.64 -28.80 11.72
CA LEU A 893 -18.56 -28.02 12.97
C LEU A 893 -18.01 -26.61 12.68
#